data_4ae100d3d2130bd7b68d40419fa39435
#
_entry.id   4ae100d3d2130bd7b68d40419fa39435
#
_cell.length_a   1.000
_cell.length_b   1.000
_cell.length_c   1.000
_cell.angle_alpha   90.00
_cell.angle_beta   90.00
_cell.angle_gamma   90.00
#
_symmetry.space_group_name_H-M   'P 1'
#
loop_
_entity.id
_entity.type
_entity.pdbx_description
1 polymer ?
#
loop_
_entity_poly.entity_id
_entity_poly.type
_entity_poly.pdbx_seq_one_letter_code
_entity_poly.pdbx_strand_id
1 'polypeptide(L)'
;MNIFGITFSLSLAAYLRTLAPTIVGGDSGELLAEGCALGTAHPPGYPLFTMLVHVATRMGQNRSPAFYVNVMCALFGSTAAGLLSCSVLLLTERRNLVGLCSAITAGLLFAFSPLAWQYHVTAEVFALHNMLISLLVYVACRLASQPSSELLCLGAFICGLALTNQHTSILSEIPIMIWVGCKMRLDKNFALLFKAAVLFLSGLSLYISLPLFASVWPHPGSWGHVTTAEGFLHHLMRKDYGTLRLYSGDDSHAEGLVDRCLHWLINFCGEQAAYNPIIIVGFVIGSLSLLGTTGIKKKRKGSTNVPLSIGPLILALLVIYLIVFHSLSNLPLSNELLYGIHSRFWMHPNLLAFIAVGVGINNVSNNFAGRSPTRSCLVVLAMAIAVLHSTRRGMISNDESSNFHFESYARSMLEPLPIGAVLFINYDQTWTSVRYLQECGGVRTDVTSINLSMMSYPWWQTKHHLYPRLTFPGTHYGPTNDGQSFTFSQFLSYNYDTCDGKIFIGGIINYEDPFYEQDYNEIPHGFVRHIVRKDAAQDPETFRSTSEKAWQIIAKNHASGLPDDQKYPASTWESTITIEFWSHLTSRATHLLDLCVSSERANIGSIPIIRSLTESTAWLELASANSDPSNENPDLKKNLGLGYMYMVRNHELGPNSPLPPVEDTFGNFSFTHSLSDLWWSSDMNGGDWKNWASKRWKDVWGDLIRMDRAKGLPDFAKILSIYEMVTKPSVRTDSSAGSKAV
;
A
#
# COMPACT_ATOMS: atom_id res chain seq x y z
N MET A 1 8.80 9.29 39.17
CA MET A 1 8.74 9.71 37.76
C MET A 1 7.79 8.75 37.03
N ASN A 2 6.78 9.26 36.37
CA ASN A 2 5.81 8.44 35.61
C ASN A 2 6.41 8.14 34.21
N ILE A 3 7.12 7.00 34.09
CA ILE A 3 7.80 6.64 32.83
C ILE A 3 6.82 6.36 31.71
N PHE A 4 5.66 5.74 32.01
CA PHE A 4 4.61 5.53 31.04
C PHE A 4 4.16 6.88 30.43
N GLY A 5 3.78 7.84 31.31
CA GLY A 5 3.29 9.12 30.85
C GLY A 5 4.32 9.91 30.03
N ILE A 6 5.60 9.86 30.39
CA ILE A 6 6.67 10.54 29.64
C ILE A 6 6.84 9.89 28.24
N THR A 7 6.98 8.58 28.18
CA THR A 7 7.15 7.88 26.90
C THR A 7 5.93 8.08 26.01
N PHE A 8 4.73 7.90 26.55
CA PHE A 8 3.45 8.12 25.85
C PHE A 8 3.34 9.55 25.28
N SER A 9 3.59 10.58 26.12
CA SER A 9 3.41 11.97 25.68
C SER A 9 4.42 12.38 24.60
N LEU A 10 5.68 11.96 24.73
CA LEU A 10 6.72 12.27 23.73
C LEU A 10 6.46 11.57 22.39
N SER A 11 6.10 10.28 22.41
CA SER A 11 5.77 9.58 21.19
C SER A 11 4.48 10.10 20.55
N LEU A 12 3.44 10.37 21.34
CA LEU A 12 2.20 10.93 20.82
C LEU A 12 2.40 12.31 20.18
N ALA A 13 3.19 13.19 20.79
CA ALA A 13 3.48 14.51 20.23
C ALA A 13 4.18 14.42 18.87
N ALA A 14 5.12 13.48 18.71
CA ALA A 14 5.78 13.23 17.44
C ALA A 14 4.81 12.66 16.38
N TYR A 15 4.01 11.67 16.74
CA TYR A 15 3.03 11.08 15.85
C TYR A 15 1.95 12.07 15.37
N LEU A 16 1.40 12.88 16.29
CA LEU A 16 0.42 13.89 15.91
C LEU A 16 0.98 14.96 14.96
N ARG A 17 2.30 15.22 15.01
CA ARG A 17 2.96 16.16 14.10
C ARG A 17 3.12 15.60 12.67
N THR A 18 3.26 14.28 12.55
CA THR A 18 3.53 13.56 11.29
C THR A 18 2.35 12.73 10.80
N LEU A 19 1.18 12.94 11.39
CA LEU A 19 -0.02 12.13 11.16
C LEU A 19 -0.55 12.29 9.75
N ALA A 20 -0.91 11.18 9.09
CA ALA A 20 -1.58 11.21 7.80
C ALA A 20 -2.95 11.92 7.90
N PRO A 21 -3.26 12.88 7.01
CA PRO A 21 -4.51 13.65 7.07
C PRO A 21 -5.73 12.87 6.56
N THR A 22 -5.51 11.81 5.80
CA THR A 22 -6.53 10.98 5.15
C THR A 22 -6.03 9.53 5.04
N ILE A 23 -6.59 8.75 4.13
CA ILE A 23 -6.14 7.38 3.84
C ILE A 23 -4.73 7.37 3.22
N VAL A 24 -4.03 6.28 3.45
CA VAL A 24 -2.74 5.95 2.82
C VAL A 24 -2.85 4.61 2.10
N GLY A 25 -1.79 4.17 1.42
CA GLY A 25 -1.73 2.84 0.81
C GLY A 25 -1.85 1.70 1.82
N GLY A 26 -2.06 0.49 1.33
CA GLY A 26 -2.28 -0.70 2.15
C GLY A 26 -3.74 -0.96 2.48
N ASP A 27 -4.00 -1.52 3.68
CA ASP A 27 -5.35 -1.93 4.07
C ASP A 27 -6.18 -0.76 4.63
N SER A 28 -5.59 0.45 4.72
CA SER A 28 -6.18 1.65 5.34
C SER A 28 -7.57 1.98 4.77
N GLY A 29 -7.69 2.07 3.44
CA GLY A 29 -8.95 2.41 2.78
C GLY A 29 -10.06 1.40 3.06
N GLU A 30 -9.76 0.10 3.01
CA GLU A 30 -10.72 -0.97 3.28
C GLU A 30 -11.17 -0.97 4.74
N LEU A 31 -10.21 -0.95 5.68
CA LEU A 31 -10.50 -0.97 7.11
C LEU A 31 -11.38 0.20 7.54
N LEU A 32 -11.16 1.37 6.92
CA LEU A 32 -11.98 2.55 7.13
C LEU A 32 -13.37 2.38 6.52
N ALA A 33 -13.47 1.95 5.27
CA ALA A 33 -14.75 1.75 4.58
C ALA A 33 -15.63 0.74 5.35
N GLU A 34 -15.07 -0.41 5.72
CA GLU A 34 -15.78 -1.42 6.49
C GLU A 34 -16.12 -0.95 7.91
N GLY A 35 -15.27 -0.13 8.54
CA GLY A 35 -15.59 0.50 9.81
C GLY A 35 -16.72 1.53 9.70
N CYS A 36 -16.75 2.38 8.68
CA CYS A 36 -17.84 3.34 8.43
C CYS A 36 -19.17 2.62 8.20
N ALA A 37 -19.16 1.56 7.39
CA ALA A 37 -20.32 0.79 7.00
C ALA A 37 -20.76 -0.27 8.04
N LEU A 38 -19.97 -0.60 9.07
CA LEU A 38 -20.12 -1.80 9.91
C LEU A 38 -20.15 -3.08 9.08
N GLY A 39 -19.34 -3.11 8.03
CA GLY A 39 -19.21 -4.24 7.12
C GLY A 39 -18.17 -5.25 7.58
N THR A 40 -17.76 -6.11 6.64
CA THR A 40 -16.79 -7.18 6.88
C THR A 40 -15.56 -6.94 6.02
N ALA A 41 -14.41 -6.67 6.64
CA ALA A 41 -13.11 -6.55 5.96
C ALA A 41 -12.63 -7.93 5.48
N HIS A 42 -11.59 -7.94 4.63
CA HIS A 42 -10.99 -9.19 4.16
C HIS A 42 -10.64 -10.15 5.31
N PRO A 43 -10.59 -11.48 5.06
CA PRO A 43 -10.32 -12.47 6.11
C PRO A 43 -9.07 -12.16 6.94
N PRO A 44 -9.16 -12.16 8.30
CA PRO A 44 -10.24 -12.70 9.13
C PRO A 44 -11.32 -11.71 9.58
N GLY A 45 -11.41 -10.49 9.01
CA GLY A 45 -12.48 -9.53 9.25
C GLY A 45 -12.19 -8.45 10.30
N TYR A 46 -11.18 -8.60 11.15
CA TYR A 46 -10.68 -7.61 12.15
C TYR A 46 -11.76 -6.92 13.01
N PRO A 47 -12.73 -7.65 13.62
CA PRO A 47 -13.91 -7.03 14.21
C PRO A 47 -13.60 -6.01 15.32
N LEU A 48 -12.56 -6.22 16.13
CA LEU A 48 -12.18 -5.26 17.16
C LEU A 48 -11.75 -3.93 16.52
N PHE A 49 -10.91 -3.97 15.49
CA PHE A 49 -10.41 -2.76 14.84
C PHE A 49 -11.54 -2.03 14.10
N THR A 50 -12.34 -2.72 13.29
CA THR A 50 -13.42 -2.10 12.50
C THR A 50 -14.50 -1.47 13.38
N MET A 51 -14.83 -2.07 14.53
CA MET A 51 -15.73 -1.46 15.52
C MET A 51 -15.14 -0.19 16.15
N LEU A 52 -13.84 -0.19 16.47
CA LEU A 52 -13.15 1.00 16.96
C LEU A 52 -13.08 2.11 15.89
N VAL A 53 -12.85 1.74 14.62
CA VAL A 53 -12.92 2.65 13.47
C VAL A 53 -14.32 3.29 13.40
N HIS A 54 -15.39 2.50 13.52
CA HIS A 54 -16.77 3.00 13.52
C HIS A 54 -17.01 4.09 14.57
N VAL A 55 -16.48 3.89 15.76
CA VAL A 55 -16.57 4.90 16.84
C VAL A 55 -15.71 6.12 16.51
N ALA A 56 -14.46 5.92 16.09
CA ALA A 56 -13.51 7.00 15.84
C ALA A 56 -13.98 7.92 14.71
N THR A 57 -14.51 7.38 13.61
CA THR A 57 -15.01 8.17 12.46
C THR A 57 -16.20 9.08 12.81
N ARG A 58 -16.89 8.83 13.95
CA ARG A 58 -18.01 9.64 14.44
C ARG A 58 -17.61 10.68 15.50
N MET A 59 -16.34 10.72 15.91
CA MET A 59 -15.89 11.64 16.97
C MET A 59 -15.83 13.11 16.54
N GLY A 60 -15.80 13.39 15.23
CA GLY A 60 -15.75 14.76 14.74
C GLY A 60 -16.10 14.87 13.25
N GLN A 61 -16.39 16.10 12.81
CA GLN A 61 -16.78 16.42 11.43
C GLN A 61 -15.85 17.44 10.75
N ASN A 62 -14.84 17.96 11.47
CA ASN A 62 -13.98 19.04 10.97
C ASN A 62 -12.77 18.55 10.17
N ARG A 63 -12.54 17.24 10.14
CA ARG A 63 -11.45 16.57 9.41
C ARG A 63 -12.00 15.34 8.71
N SER A 64 -11.18 14.73 7.85
CA SER A 64 -11.54 13.46 7.19
C SER A 64 -11.82 12.36 8.24
N PRO A 65 -12.74 11.43 8.00
CA PRO A 65 -12.96 10.28 8.89
C PRO A 65 -11.66 9.52 9.20
N ALA A 66 -10.78 9.36 8.20
CA ALA A 66 -9.47 8.72 8.35
C ALA A 66 -8.57 9.44 9.37
N PHE A 67 -8.59 10.78 9.43
CA PHE A 67 -7.79 11.54 10.38
C PHE A 67 -8.05 11.09 11.84
N TYR A 68 -9.31 10.91 12.23
CA TYR A 68 -9.64 10.49 13.60
C TYR A 68 -9.18 9.07 13.90
N VAL A 69 -9.20 8.18 12.91
CA VAL A 69 -8.69 6.83 13.05
C VAL A 69 -7.15 6.81 13.13
N ASN A 70 -6.48 7.66 12.35
CA ASN A 70 -5.03 7.83 12.43
C ASN A 70 -4.61 8.35 13.82
N VAL A 71 -5.37 9.30 14.42
CA VAL A 71 -5.17 9.73 15.81
C VAL A 71 -5.35 8.55 16.77
N MET A 72 -6.37 7.73 16.59
CA MET A 72 -6.58 6.52 17.39
C MET A 72 -5.40 5.55 17.29
N CYS A 73 -4.85 5.33 16.10
CA CYS A 73 -3.65 4.51 15.91
C CYS A 73 -2.43 5.12 16.59
N ALA A 74 -2.25 6.46 16.55
CA ALA A 74 -1.19 7.16 17.26
C ALA A 74 -1.30 6.97 18.80
N LEU A 75 -2.51 6.98 19.34
CA LEU A 75 -2.77 6.68 20.76
C LEU A 75 -2.39 5.23 21.11
N PHE A 76 -2.74 4.26 20.25
CA PHE A 76 -2.37 2.86 20.46
C PHE A 76 -0.85 2.65 20.39
N GLY A 77 -0.17 3.22 19.38
CA GLY A 77 1.28 3.13 19.26
C GLY A 77 2.03 3.77 20.43
N SER A 78 1.56 4.93 20.89
CA SER A 78 2.14 5.61 22.06
C SER A 78 1.91 4.83 23.35
N THR A 79 0.74 4.17 23.48
CA THR A 79 0.44 3.26 24.60
C THR A 79 1.38 2.06 24.58
N ALA A 80 1.60 1.45 23.40
CA ALA A 80 2.53 0.34 23.24
C ALA A 80 3.95 0.70 23.72
N ALA A 81 4.46 1.87 23.30
CA ALA A 81 5.77 2.37 23.72
C ALA A 81 5.87 2.59 25.24
N GLY A 82 4.82 3.18 25.83
CA GLY A 82 4.74 3.39 27.27
C GLY A 82 4.74 2.07 28.06
N LEU A 83 3.98 1.05 27.60
CA LEU A 83 3.92 -0.28 28.20
C LEU A 83 5.26 -1.04 28.04
N LEU A 84 5.95 -0.88 26.90
CA LEU A 84 7.29 -1.42 26.68
C LEU A 84 8.27 -0.86 27.71
N SER A 85 8.27 0.46 27.92
CA SER A 85 9.10 1.11 28.95
C SER A 85 8.81 0.53 30.35
N CYS A 86 7.54 0.34 30.69
CA CYS A 86 7.15 -0.28 31.97
C CYS A 86 7.65 -1.73 32.09
N SER A 87 7.59 -2.50 31.01
CA SER A 87 8.07 -3.90 30.98
C SER A 87 9.58 -3.97 31.20
N VAL A 88 10.35 -3.10 30.53
CA VAL A 88 11.81 -2.98 30.74
C VAL A 88 12.16 -2.64 32.19
N LEU A 89 11.41 -1.69 32.81
CA LEU A 89 11.63 -1.34 34.21
C LEU A 89 11.34 -2.50 35.17
N LEU A 90 10.32 -3.30 34.90
CA LEU A 90 10.00 -4.49 35.69
C LEU A 90 11.07 -5.58 35.56
N LEU A 91 11.62 -5.77 34.35
CA LEU A 91 12.65 -6.76 34.09
C LEU A 91 13.99 -6.42 34.72
N THR A 92 14.33 -5.13 34.77
CA THR A 92 15.63 -4.65 35.29
C THR A 92 15.60 -4.42 36.80
N GLU A 93 14.44 -4.20 37.42
CA GLU A 93 14.22 -3.88 38.85
C GLU A 93 15.00 -2.66 39.33
N ARG A 94 15.67 -1.90 38.45
CA ARG A 94 16.51 -0.74 38.78
C ARG A 94 15.71 0.57 38.67
N ARG A 95 15.47 1.19 39.82
CA ARG A 95 14.68 2.42 39.92
C ARG A 95 15.52 3.69 40.15
N ASN A 96 16.83 3.60 39.94
CA ASN A 96 17.71 4.79 39.92
C ASN A 96 17.50 5.60 38.61
N LEU A 97 18.06 6.79 38.54
CA LEU A 97 17.91 7.67 37.39
C LEU A 97 18.29 6.99 36.05
N VAL A 98 19.44 6.31 36.03
CA VAL A 98 19.93 5.61 34.84
C VAL A 98 18.96 4.50 34.42
N GLY A 99 18.42 3.71 35.35
CA GLY A 99 17.44 2.67 35.06
C GLY A 99 16.12 3.20 34.51
N LEU A 100 15.62 4.31 35.08
CA LEU A 100 14.42 4.99 34.59
C LEU A 100 14.63 5.57 33.18
N CYS A 101 15.77 6.23 32.95
CA CYS A 101 16.11 6.74 31.61
C CYS A 101 16.30 5.62 30.58
N SER A 102 16.92 4.49 30.95
CA SER A 102 17.06 3.34 30.06
C SER A 102 15.72 2.76 29.60
N ALA A 103 14.76 2.68 30.54
CA ALA A 103 13.41 2.20 30.25
C ALA A 103 12.65 3.15 29.28
N ILE A 104 12.73 4.47 29.52
CA ILE A 104 12.13 5.49 28.64
C ILE A 104 12.80 5.42 27.26
N THR A 105 14.11 5.34 27.22
CA THR A 105 14.90 5.24 25.97
C THR A 105 14.46 4.06 25.13
N ALA A 106 14.28 2.87 25.72
CA ALA A 106 13.83 1.69 24.99
C ALA A 106 12.45 1.88 24.33
N GLY A 107 11.50 2.44 25.09
CA GLY A 107 10.16 2.72 24.52
C GLY A 107 10.17 3.79 23.42
N LEU A 108 10.99 4.85 23.60
CA LEU A 108 11.11 5.88 22.56
C LEU A 108 11.87 5.40 21.33
N LEU A 109 12.90 4.56 21.47
CA LEU A 109 13.61 3.96 20.34
C LEU A 109 12.70 3.01 19.54
N PHE A 110 11.83 2.25 20.22
CA PHE A 110 10.79 1.48 19.55
C PHE A 110 9.80 2.40 18.82
N ALA A 111 9.25 3.40 19.52
CA ALA A 111 8.28 4.31 18.95
C ALA A 111 8.82 5.06 17.72
N PHE A 112 10.10 5.42 17.74
CA PHE A 112 10.76 6.17 16.67
C PHE A 112 11.54 5.30 15.69
N SER A 113 11.40 3.98 15.74
CA SER A 113 11.86 3.11 14.67
C SER A 113 10.97 3.32 13.43
N PRO A 114 11.53 3.34 12.21
CA PRO A 114 10.79 3.70 10.99
C PRO A 114 9.50 2.92 10.81
N LEU A 115 9.57 1.60 10.90
CA LEU A 115 8.42 0.73 10.68
C LEU A 115 7.30 0.95 11.72
N ALA A 116 7.64 1.08 13.02
CA ALA A 116 6.65 1.36 14.04
C ALA A 116 6.03 2.76 13.86
N TRP A 117 6.83 3.77 13.52
CA TRP A 117 6.33 5.12 13.29
C TRP A 117 5.34 5.15 12.12
N GLN A 118 5.71 4.59 10.96
CA GLN A 118 4.87 4.54 9.77
C GLN A 118 3.47 4.01 10.08
N TYR A 119 3.39 2.84 10.74
CA TYR A 119 2.11 2.19 11.03
C TYR A 119 1.39 2.69 12.29
N HIS A 120 2.02 3.58 13.07
CA HIS A 120 1.37 4.25 14.19
C HIS A 120 0.75 5.61 13.82
N VAL A 121 1.05 6.15 12.64
CA VAL A 121 0.47 7.42 12.15
C VAL A 121 -0.57 7.21 11.04
N THR A 122 -0.92 5.97 10.75
CA THR A 122 -1.83 5.54 9.67
C THR A 122 -2.88 4.55 10.19
N ALA A 123 -4.03 4.49 9.52
CA ALA A 123 -5.14 3.61 9.91
C ALA A 123 -4.88 2.17 9.49
N GLU A 124 -4.20 1.41 10.37
CA GLU A 124 -3.85 0.02 10.16
C GLU A 124 -3.98 -0.79 11.47
N VAL A 125 -4.22 -2.09 11.37
CA VAL A 125 -4.41 -2.99 12.53
C VAL A 125 -3.18 -3.12 13.42
N PHE A 126 -2.00 -2.76 12.94
CA PHE A 126 -0.71 -3.01 13.57
C PHE A 126 -0.48 -2.16 14.83
N ALA A 127 -0.96 -0.92 14.86
CA ALA A 127 -0.85 -0.06 16.05
C ALA A 127 -1.59 -0.66 17.25
N LEU A 128 -2.83 -1.13 17.02
CA LEU A 128 -3.63 -1.83 18.04
C LEU A 128 -2.99 -3.17 18.44
N HIS A 129 -2.46 -3.91 17.45
CA HIS A 129 -1.73 -5.15 17.71
C HIS A 129 -0.53 -4.93 18.64
N ASN A 130 0.31 -3.94 18.33
CA ASN A 130 1.47 -3.59 19.17
C ASN A 130 1.05 -3.21 20.59
N MET A 131 -0.06 -2.49 20.75
CA MET A 131 -0.60 -2.14 22.07
C MET A 131 -1.02 -3.40 22.84
N LEU A 132 -1.76 -4.31 22.20
CA LEU A 132 -2.27 -5.52 22.85
C LEU A 132 -1.13 -6.48 23.23
N ILE A 133 -0.12 -6.66 22.36
CA ILE A 133 1.06 -7.47 22.66
C ILE A 133 1.90 -6.83 23.76
N SER A 134 2.14 -5.50 23.71
CA SER A 134 2.84 -4.80 24.80
C SER A 134 2.13 -4.94 26.14
N LEU A 135 0.79 -4.86 26.14
CA LEU A 135 -0.03 -5.04 27.34
C LEU A 135 0.06 -6.47 27.86
N LEU A 136 0.02 -7.48 26.97
CA LEU A 136 0.14 -8.88 27.34
C LEU A 136 1.53 -9.17 27.95
N VAL A 137 2.61 -8.67 27.37
CA VAL A 137 3.97 -8.78 27.90
C VAL A 137 4.08 -8.06 29.25
N TYR A 138 3.51 -6.88 29.39
CA TYR A 138 3.49 -6.15 30.66
C TYR A 138 2.75 -6.94 31.76
N VAL A 139 1.57 -7.51 31.45
CA VAL A 139 0.82 -8.36 32.37
C VAL A 139 1.65 -9.61 32.76
N ALA A 140 2.32 -10.24 31.81
CA ALA A 140 3.22 -11.37 32.08
C ALA A 140 4.39 -10.98 33.01
N CYS A 141 5.01 -9.81 32.81
CA CYS A 141 6.06 -9.27 33.70
C CYS A 141 5.52 -8.99 35.11
N ARG A 142 4.27 -8.49 35.22
CA ARG A 142 3.60 -8.28 36.51
C ARG A 142 3.31 -9.61 37.20
N LEU A 143 2.79 -10.60 36.48
CA LEU A 143 2.54 -11.95 36.98
C LEU A 143 3.85 -12.67 37.44
N ALA A 144 4.96 -12.39 36.75
CA ALA A 144 6.27 -12.90 37.14
C ALA A 144 6.67 -12.41 38.55
N SER A 145 6.39 -11.14 38.84
CA SER A 145 6.76 -10.48 40.10
C SER A 145 5.74 -10.74 41.21
N GLN A 146 4.46 -10.65 40.88
CA GLN A 146 3.33 -10.74 41.81
C GLN A 146 2.17 -11.54 41.17
N PRO A 147 2.18 -12.87 41.32
CA PRO A 147 1.08 -13.71 40.80
C PRO A 147 -0.27 -13.29 41.40
N SER A 148 -1.27 -13.03 40.54
CA SER A 148 -2.62 -12.60 40.91
C SER A 148 -3.64 -13.21 39.94
N SER A 149 -4.80 -13.62 40.49
CA SER A 149 -5.91 -14.12 39.70
C SER A 149 -6.51 -13.07 38.78
N GLU A 150 -6.54 -11.81 39.22
CA GLU A 150 -7.05 -10.69 38.46
C GLU A 150 -6.17 -10.42 37.20
N LEU A 151 -4.86 -10.45 37.40
CA LEU A 151 -3.91 -10.27 36.28
C LEU A 151 -3.99 -11.43 35.26
N LEU A 152 -4.17 -12.68 35.77
CA LEU A 152 -4.38 -13.84 34.90
C LEU A 152 -5.67 -13.69 34.08
N CYS A 153 -6.76 -13.31 34.74
CA CYS A 153 -8.05 -13.08 34.10
C CYS A 153 -7.99 -11.96 33.08
N LEU A 154 -7.30 -10.85 33.39
CA LEU A 154 -7.05 -9.75 32.46
C LEU A 154 -6.24 -10.24 31.25
N GLY A 155 -5.15 -11.00 31.47
CA GLY A 155 -4.35 -11.58 30.40
C GLY A 155 -5.16 -12.50 29.48
N ALA A 156 -6.02 -13.34 30.05
CA ALA A 156 -6.90 -14.22 29.25
C ALA A 156 -7.88 -13.41 28.37
N PHE A 157 -8.51 -12.37 28.93
CA PHE A 157 -9.38 -11.48 28.16
C PHE A 157 -8.64 -10.76 27.04
N ILE A 158 -7.42 -10.25 27.30
CA ILE A 158 -6.57 -9.60 26.28
C ILE A 158 -6.22 -10.57 25.15
N CYS A 159 -5.91 -11.84 25.44
CA CYS A 159 -5.67 -12.87 24.42
C CYS A 159 -6.89 -13.02 23.49
N GLY A 160 -8.10 -13.14 24.06
CA GLY A 160 -9.32 -13.21 23.26
C GLY A 160 -9.51 -11.97 22.36
N LEU A 161 -9.27 -10.78 22.90
CA LEU A 161 -9.35 -9.53 22.13
C LEU A 161 -8.28 -9.46 21.02
N ALA A 162 -7.05 -9.85 21.31
CA ALA A 162 -5.94 -9.75 20.36
C ALA A 162 -6.16 -10.63 19.13
N LEU A 163 -6.73 -11.81 19.28
CA LEU A 163 -7.14 -12.68 18.16
C LEU A 163 -8.20 -12.03 17.27
N THR A 164 -9.10 -11.21 17.82
CA THR A 164 -10.11 -10.51 17.03
C THR A 164 -9.55 -9.28 16.27
N ASN A 165 -8.31 -8.91 16.55
CA ASN A 165 -7.59 -7.90 15.79
C ASN A 165 -6.62 -8.52 14.78
N GLN A 166 -5.77 -9.48 15.20
CA GLN A 166 -4.77 -10.08 14.30
C GLN A 166 -4.39 -11.50 14.77
N HIS A 167 -4.55 -12.50 13.91
CA HIS A 167 -4.29 -13.90 14.24
C HIS A 167 -2.83 -14.20 14.62
N THR A 168 -1.87 -13.40 14.15
CA THR A 168 -0.46 -13.58 14.51
C THR A 168 -0.17 -13.40 16.00
N SER A 169 -1.10 -12.81 16.78
CA SER A 169 -1.01 -12.71 18.24
C SER A 169 -0.89 -14.08 18.91
N ILE A 170 -1.45 -15.14 18.30
CA ILE A 170 -1.39 -16.52 18.80
C ILE A 170 0.04 -17.00 19.03
N LEU A 171 1.01 -16.49 18.24
CA LEU A 171 2.42 -16.85 18.34
C LEU A 171 3.05 -16.38 19.67
N SER A 172 2.51 -15.33 20.28
CA SER A 172 2.88 -14.90 21.63
C SER A 172 1.95 -15.45 22.70
N GLU A 173 0.67 -15.59 22.40
CA GLU A 173 -0.34 -16.01 23.36
C GLU A 173 -0.11 -17.44 23.87
N ILE A 174 0.08 -18.41 22.96
CA ILE A 174 0.28 -19.82 23.34
C ILE A 174 1.47 -19.99 24.27
N PRO A 175 2.69 -19.48 23.98
CA PRO A 175 3.81 -19.62 24.89
C PRO A 175 3.58 -18.92 26.25
N ILE A 176 2.93 -17.76 26.26
CA ILE A 176 2.59 -17.05 27.51
C ILE A 176 1.58 -17.86 28.31
N MET A 177 0.52 -18.40 27.70
CA MET A 177 -0.50 -19.23 28.38
C MET A 177 0.14 -20.47 28.98
N ILE A 178 1.03 -21.17 28.27
CA ILE A 178 1.75 -22.33 28.79
C ILE A 178 2.60 -21.91 30.00
N TRP A 179 3.36 -20.83 29.88
CA TRP A 179 4.23 -20.33 30.95
C TRP A 179 3.42 -19.94 32.20
N VAL A 180 2.31 -19.21 32.02
CA VAL A 180 1.40 -18.81 33.13
C VAL A 180 0.74 -20.03 33.76
N GLY A 181 0.28 -20.99 32.94
CA GLY A 181 -0.32 -22.23 33.38
C GLY A 181 0.61 -23.02 34.34
N CYS A 182 1.87 -23.17 33.92
CA CYS A 182 2.91 -23.80 34.74
C CYS A 182 3.22 -22.99 36.00
N LYS A 183 3.35 -21.67 35.90
CA LYS A 183 3.68 -20.80 37.04
C LYS A 183 2.59 -20.74 38.09
N MET A 184 1.32 -20.65 37.68
CA MET A 184 0.17 -20.53 38.53
C MET A 184 -0.39 -21.91 38.95
N ARG A 185 0.20 -23.01 38.45
CA ARG A 185 -0.29 -24.40 38.69
C ARG A 185 -1.77 -24.55 38.39
N LEU A 186 -2.21 -24.07 37.22
CA LEU A 186 -3.62 -24.10 36.83
C LEU A 186 -4.17 -25.51 36.67
N ASP A 187 -3.29 -26.51 36.48
CA ASP A 187 -3.60 -27.95 36.58
C ASP A 187 -4.26 -28.34 37.88
N LYS A 188 -4.04 -27.57 38.96
CA LYS A 188 -4.58 -27.80 40.32
C LYS A 188 -5.68 -26.82 40.70
N ASN A 189 -6.06 -25.87 39.86
CA ASN A 189 -7.06 -24.84 40.15
C ASN A 189 -8.05 -24.69 38.99
N PHE A 190 -8.94 -25.67 38.86
CA PHE A 190 -9.94 -25.74 37.80
C PHE A 190 -10.89 -24.52 37.78
N ALA A 191 -11.24 -23.97 38.97
CA ALA A 191 -12.11 -22.79 39.03
C ALA A 191 -11.46 -21.57 38.41
N LEU A 192 -10.18 -21.36 38.66
CA LEU A 192 -9.44 -20.26 38.06
C LEU A 192 -9.21 -20.48 36.57
N LEU A 193 -8.92 -21.72 36.14
CA LEU A 193 -8.80 -22.09 34.74
C LEU A 193 -10.13 -21.84 34.00
N PHE A 194 -11.26 -22.26 34.56
CA PHE A 194 -12.58 -22.02 33.99
C PHE A 194 -12.88 -20.51 33.86
N LYS A 195 -12.60 -19.73 34.92
CA LYS A 195 -12.76 -18.26 34.87
C LYS A 195 -11.92 -17.62 33.79
N ALA A 196 -10.67 -18.04 33.63
CA ALA A 196 -9.78 -17.55 32.56
C ALA A 196 -10.32 -17.91 31.16
N ALA A 197 -10.81 -19.16 30.98
CA ALA A 197 -11.41 -19.60 29.72
C ALA A 197 -12.67 -18.79 29.37
N VAL A 198 -13.54 -18.51 30.33
CA VAL A 198 -14.74 -17.68 30.12
C VAL A 198 -14.35 -16.27 29.68
N LEU A 199 -13.33 -15.66 30.29
CA LEU A 199 -12.87 -14.32 29.93
C LEU A 199 -12.17 -14.28 28.57
N PHE A 200 -11.39 -15.32 28.23
CA PHE A 200 -10.84 -15.50 26.91
C PHE A 200 -11.95 -15.54 25.84
N LEU A 201 -12.97 -16.40 26.06
CA LEU A 201 -14.11 -16.50 25.15
C LEU A 201 -14.92 -15.20 25.09
N SER A 202 -15.02 -14.46 26.20
CA SER A 202 -15.66 -13.15 26.22
C SER A 202 -14.90 -12.13 25.32
N GLY A 203 -13.56 -12.12 25.36
CA GLY A 203 -12.77 -11.30 24.41
C GLY A 203 -12.95 -11.75 22.95
N LEU A 204 -12.92 -13.05 22.71
CA LEU A 204 -13.09 -13.66 21.39
C LEU A 204 -14.50 -13.48 20.82
N SER A 205 -15.51 -13.28 21.68
CA SER A 205 -16.92 -13.16 21.26
C SER A 205 -17.20 -11.98 20.33
N LEU A 206 -16.28 -11.02 20.20
CA LEU A 206 -16.40 -9.94 19.20
C LEU A 206 -16.51 -10.47 17.76
N TYR A 207 -16.03 -11.68 17.46
CA TYR A 207 -16.27 -12.29 16.15
C TYR A 207 -17.75 -12.49 15.82
N ILE A 208 -18.64 -12.58 16.83
CA ILE A 208 -20.10 -12.67 16.64
C ILE A 208 -20.66 -11.40 15.97
N SER A 209 -19.95 -10.27 16.09
CA SER A 209 -20.38 -9.02 15.42
C SER A 209 -20.36 -9.12 13.90
N LEU A 210 -19.48 -9.93 13.30
CA LEU A 210 -19.41 -10.08 11.84
C LEU A 210 -20.70 -10.63 11.24
N PRO A 211 -21.22 -11.82 11.63
CA PRO A 211 -22.49 -12.33 11.13
C PRO A 211 -23.67 -11.45 11.53
N LEU A 212 -23.62 -10.83 12.72
CA LEU A 212 -24.68 -9.93 13.17
C LEU A 212 -24.80 -8.71 12.27
N PHE A 213 -23.70 -7.99 12.03
CA PHE A 213 -23.72 -6.79 11.19
C PHE A 213 -24.00 -7.11 9.73
N ALA A 214 -23.43 -8.18 9.18
CA ALA A 214 -23.72 -8.62 7.83
C ALA A 214 -25.20 -9.01 7.62
N SER A 215 -25.91 -9.46 8.67
CA SER A 215 -27.34 -9.78 8.61
C SER A 215 -28.23 -8.54 8.70
N VAL A 216 -27.84 -7.55 9.52
CA VAL A 216 -28.64 -6.35 9.79
C VAL A 216 -28.37 -5.24 8.77
N TRP A 217 -27.12 -5.07 8.36
CA TRP A 217 -26.65 -4.04 7.44
C TRP A 217 -25.77 -4.68 6.36
N PRO A 218 -26.38 -5.39 5.38
CA PRO A 218 -25.61 -5.98 4.28
C PRO A 218 -25.06 -4.89 3.36
N HIS A 219 -23.75 -4.93 3.09
CA HIS A 219 -23.07 -4.02 2.17
C HIS A 219 -22.53 -4.77 0.94
N PRO A 220 -22.69 -4.19 -0.27
CA PRO A 220 -22.25 -4.86 -1.51
C PRO A 220 -20.75 -5.10 -1.54
N GLY A 221 -19.95 -4.16 -1.05
CA GLY A 221 -18.50 -4.22 -1.08
C GLY A 221 -17.83 -4.94 0.09
N SER A 222 -18.59 -5.48 1.06
CA SER A 222 -18.03 -6.26 2.17
C SER A 222 -17.66 -7.68 1.74
N TRP A 223 -16.61 -8.25 2.37
CA TRP A 223 -16.09 -9.57 2.04
C TRP A 223 -16.98 -10.72 2.51
N GLY A 224 -17.03 -11.76 1.69
CA GLY A 224 -17.52 -13.09 2.07
C GLY A 224 -19.03 -13.20 2.31
N HIS A 225 -19.46 -14.38 2.68
CA HIS A 225 -20.84 -14.72 3.11
C HIS A 225 -20.83 -15.17 4.58
N VAL A 226 -20.59 -14.22 5.48
CA VAL A 226 -20.39 -14.54 6.92
C VAL A 226 -21.70 -14.76 7.69
N THR A 227 -22.87 -14.65 7.07
CA THR A 227 -24.18 -14.84 7.71
C THR A 227 -24.52 -16.30 7.99
N THR A 228 -23.85 -17.26 7.33
CA THR A 228 -23.97 -18.69 7.62
C THR A 228 -22.79 -19.21 8.43
N ALA A 229 -22.98 -20.28 9.20
CA ALA A 229 -21.89 -20.89 9.98
C ALA A 229 -20.74 -21.37 9.11
N GLU A 230 -21.04 -21.94 7.94
CA GLU A 230 -20.03 -22.38 6.97
C GLU A 230 -19.25 -21.21 6.41
N GLY A 231 -19.93 -20.18 5.90
CA GLY A 231 -19.29 -18.97 5.35
C GLY A 231 -18.51 -18.19 6.41
N PHE A 232 -19.01 -18.11 7.65
CA PHE A 232 -18.30 -17.52 8.76
C PHE A 232 -16.98 -18.26 9.07
N LEU A 233 -17.03 -19.60 9.16
CA LEU A 233 -15.82 -20.41 9.38
C LEU A 233 -14.85 -20.34 8.18
N HIS A 234 -15.37 -20.29 6.95
CA HIS A 234 -14.58 -20.08 5.75
C HIS A 234 -13.79 -18.79 5.84
N HIS A 235 -14.45 -17.68 6.20
CA HIS A 235 -13.87 -16.35 6.35
C HIS A 235 -12.86 -16.31 7.52
N LEU A 236 -13.23 -16.83 8.69
CA LEU A 236 -12.35 -16.90 9.86
C LEU A 236 -11.08 -17.70 9.58
N MET A 237 -11.20 -18.81 8.86
CA MET A 237 -10.06 -19.67 8.48
C MET A 237 -9.27 -19.15 7.26
N ARG A 238 -9.62 -17.98 6.71
CA ARG A 238 -8.96 -17.35 5.58
C ARG A 238 -8.85 -18.26 4.34
N LYS A 239 -9.87 -19.07 4.06
CA LYS A 239 -9.80 -20.07 3.00
C LYS A 239 -9.65 -19.47 1.60
N ASP A 240 -10.12 -18.23 1.37
CA ASP A 240 -9.95 -17.50 0.10
C ASP A 240 -8.47 -17.23 -0.25
N TYR A 241 -7.61 -17.08 0.77
CA TYR A 241 -6.15 -16.89 0.59
C TYR A 241 -5.34 -18.17 0.78
N GLY A 242 -5.97 -19.22 1.33
CA GLY A 242 -5.28 -20.39 1.89
C GLY A 242 -4.97 -20.18 3.39
N THR A 243 -5.45 -21.09 4.23
CA THR A 243 -5.60 -20.94 5.71
C THR A 243 -4.35 -20.43 6.45
N LEU A 244 -3.13 -20.73 5.97
CA LEU A 244 -1.87 -20.30 6.58
C LEU A 244 -0.98 -19.51 5.60
N ARG A 245 -1.53 -19.04 4.48
CA ARG A 245 -0.81 -18.26 3.49
C ARG A 245 -1.09 -16.75 3.64
N LEU A 246 -0.11 -15.93 3.33
CA LEU A 246 -0.26 -14.47 3.25
C LEU A 246 -0.57 -13.98 1.84
N TYR A 247 -0.18 -14.75 0.83
CA TYR A 247 -0.25 -14.39 -0.58
C TYR A 247 -0.86 -15.53 -1.40
N SER A 248 -1.80 -15.20 -2.27
CA SER A 248 -2.51 -16.14 -3.15
C SER A 248 -1.89 -16.28 -4.54
N GLY A 249 -0.92 -15.42 -4.90
CA GLY A 249 -0.24 -15.46 -6.19
C GLY A 249 0.87 -16.53 -6.26
N ASP A 250 1.68 -16.46 -7.32
CA ASP A 250 2.81 -17.38 -7.51
C ASP A 250 3.88 -17.18 -6.44
N ASP A 251 4.13 -18.25 -5.69
CA ASP A 251 5.11 -18.30 -4.61
C ASP A 251 6.33 -19.21 -4.93
N SER A 252 6.47 -19.61 -6.20
CA SER A 252 7.55 -20.51 -6.66
C SER A 252 8.97 -19.96 -6.38
N HIS A 253 9.11 -18.65 -6.23
CA HIS A 253 10.36 -17.95 -5.95
C HIS A 253 10.44 -17.39 -4.53
N ALA A 254 9.55 -17.82 -3.62
CA ALA A 254 9.55 -17.35 -2.25
C ALA A 254 10.77 -17.88 -1.47
N GLU A 255 11.43 -16.98 -0.75
CA GLU A 255 12.63 -17.28 0.04
C GLU A 255 12.34 -18.24 1.20
N GLY A 256 13.35 -19.01 1.60
CA GLY A 256 13.28 -19.95 2.71
C GLY A 256 13.34 -19.30 4.10
N LEU A 257 13.09 -20.11 5.15
CA LEU A 257 13.10 -19.66 6.54
C LEU A 257 14.37 -18.90 6.92
N VAL A 258 15.54 -19.44 6.56
CA VAL A 258 16.84 -18.86 6.96
C VAL A 258 17.03 -17.48 6.33
N ASP A 259 16.73 -17.38 5.04
CA ASP A 259 16.84 -16.11 4.29
C ASP A 259 15.90 -15.06 4.86
N ARG A 260 14.64 -15.43 5.18
CA ARG A 260 13.67 -14.52 5.81
C ARG A 260 14.10 -14.04 7.19
N CYS A 261 14.70 -14.93 8.01
CA CYS A 261 15.27 -14.53 9.30
C CYS A 261 16.46 -13.60 9.12
N LEU A 262 17.29 -13.83 8.09
CA LEU A 262 18.41 -12.95 7.75
C LEU A 262 17.90 -11.57 7.26
N HIS A 263 16.89 -11.53 6.40
CA HIS A 263 16.25 -10.28 5.97
C HIS A 263 15.71 -9.49 7.17
N TRP A 264 15.03 -10.17 8.13
CA TRP A 264 14.60 -9.51 9.36
C TRP A 264 15.78 -8.91 10.12
N LEU A 265 16.89 -9.67 10.30
CA LEU A 265 18.05 -9.19 11.05
C LEU A 265 18.72 -8.00 10.36
N ILE A 266 18.86 -8.04 9.03
CA ILE A 266 19.40 -6.95 8.22
C ILE A 266 18.52 -5.71 8.36
N ASN A 267 17.19 -5.88 8.23
CA ASN A 267 16.22 -4.79 8.40
C ASN A 267 16.31 -4.20 9.81
N PHE A 268 16.33 -5.07 10.86
CA PHE A 268 16.41 -4.60 12.24
C PHE A 268 17.69 -3.79 12.50
N CYS A 269 18.85 -4.27 12.07
CA CYS A 269 20.12 -3.57 12.27
C CYS A 269 20.27 -2.33 11.38
N GLY A 270 19.86 -2.41 10.12
CA GLY A 270 20.03 -1.37 9.12
C GLY A 270 18.97 -0.28 9.21
N GLU A 271 17.71 -0.66 9.08
CA GLU A 271 16.62 0.30 9.01
C GLU A 271 16.10 0.69 10.39
N GLN A 272 15.72 -0.28 11.22
CA GLN A 272 15.08 0.01 12.50
C GLN A 272 16.06 0.58 13.54
N ALA A 273 17.27 0.04 13.60
CA ALA A 273 18.32 0.53 14.48
C ALA A 273 19.20 1.62 13.83
N ALA A 274 19.10 1.86 12.52
CA ALA A 274 19.93 2.81 11.78
C ALA A 274 21.43 2.61 11.99
N TYR A 275 21.86 1.36 12.12
CA TYR A 275 23.22 0.99 12.51
C TYR A 275 23.70 1.65 13.82
N ASN A 276 22.77 2.12 14.66
CA ASN A 276 23.11 2.74 15.94
C ASN A 276 23.73 1.72 16.89
N PRO A 277 24.99 1.85 17.28
CA PRO A 277 25.68 0.87 18.11
C PRO A 277 25.01 0.69 19.49
N ILE A 278 24.34 1.71 20.02
CA ILE A 278 23.63 1.63 21.30
C ILE A 278 22.48 0.60 21.19
N ILE A 279 21.76 0.59 20.07
CA ILE A 279 20.65 -0.35 19.84
C ILE A 279 21.21 -1.75 19.61
N ILE A 280 22.21 -1.92 18.72
CA ILE A 280 22.75 -3.22 18.35
C ILE A 280 23.45 -3.89 19.57
N VAL A 281 24.34 -3.17 20.24
CA VAL A 281 25.00 -3.66 21.44
C VAL A 281 24.00 -3.90 22.58
N GLY A 282 23.03 -3.01 22.72
CA GLY A 282 21.92 -3.16 23.65
C GLY A 282 21.14 -4.45 23.40
N PHE A 283 20.80 -4.76 22.14
CA PHE A 283 20.10 -5.99 21.77
C PHE A 283 20.92 -7.26 22.14
N VAL A 284 22.19 -7.30 21.79
CA VAL A 284 23.05 -8.46 22.07
C VAL A 284 23.21 -8.68 23.58
N ILE A 285 23.61 -7.64 24.32
CA ILE A 285 23.85 -7.74 25.77
C ILE A 285 22.53 -7.99 26.52
N GLY A 286 21.44 -7.38 26.09
CA GLY A 286 20.13 -7.57 26.65
C GLY A 286 19.62 -9.00 26.48
N SER A 287 19.79 -9.57 25.28
CA SER A 287 19.43 -10.97 25.00
C SER A 287 20.24 -11.94 25.89
N LEU A 288 21.55 -11.74 25.98
CA LEU A 288 22.39 -12.54 26.89
C LEU A 288 21.97 -12.39 28.37
N SER A 289 21.59 -11.16 28.77
CA SER A 289 21.14 -10.89 30.12
C SER A 289 19.80 -11.56 30.44
N LEU A 290 18.85 -11.53 29.47
CA LEU A 290 17.56 -12.21 29.61
C LEU A 290 17.70 -13.74 29.72
N LEU A 291 18.66 -14.34 29.00
CA LEU A 291 19.03 -15.76 29.18
C LEU A 291 19.63 -16.03 30.56
N GLY A 292 20.53 -15.16 31.04
CA GLY A 292 21.22 -15.32 32.34
C GLY A 292 20.33 -15.12 33.56
N THR A 293 19.08 -14.61 33.41
CA THR A 293 18.11 -14.49 34.51
C THR A 293 17.52 -15.85 34.96
N THR A 294 18.00 -16.95 34.40
CA THR A 294 17.72 -18.30 34.91
C THR A 294 18.29 -18.48 36.33
N GLY A 295 17.58 -17.95 37.34
CA GLY A 295 17.56 -18.50 38.66
C GLY A 295 18.82 -18.50 39.51
N ILE A 296 19.77 -17.54 39.41
CA ILE A 296 20.85 -17.34 40.39
C ILE A 296 20.45 -16.23 41.40
N LYS A 297 19.25 -16.27 41.92
CA LYS A 297 19.01 -15.68 43.25
C LYS A 297 18.84 -16.82 44.24
N LYS A 298 19.84 -16.91 45.13
CA LYS A 298 19.95 -17.80 46.28
C LYS A 298 18.83 -18.84 46.45
N LYS A 299 19.10 -20.11 46.13
CA LYS A 299 18.29 -21.25 46.58
C LYS A 299 17.93 -21.03 48.07
N ARG A 300 16.67 -20.68 48.35
CA ARG A 300 16.12 -20.95 49.66
C ARG A 300 16.22 -22.47 49.82
N LYS A 301 17.04 -22.93 50.77
CA LYS A 301 17.13 -24.35 51.14
C LYS A 301 15.75 -24.92 51.34
N GLY A 302 15.32 -25.84 50.48
CA GLY A 302 14.05 -26.55 50.59
C GLY A 302 13.04 -26.42 49.46
N SER A 303 13.24 -25.60 48.41
CA SER A 303 12.33 -25.52 47.27
C SER A 303 12.82 -26.34 46.08
N THR A 304 12.06 -27.36 45.71
CA THR A 304 12.29 -28.21 44.51
C THR A 304 11.83 -27.57 43.20
N ASN A 305 11.25 -26.35 43.24
CA ASN A 305 10.71 -25.69 42.06
C ASN A 305 11.74 -24.73 41.47
N VAL A 306 12.12 -24.98 40.22
CA VAL A 306 12.86 -24.03 39.38
C VAL A 306 11.94 -22.82 39.12
N PRO A 307 12.29 -21.60 39.54
CA PRO A 307 11.45 -20.44 39.21
C PRO A 307 11.49 -20.23 37.70
N LEU A 308 10.34 -20.41 37.02
CA LEU A 308 10.18 -20.04 35.60
C LEU A 308 10.41 -18.53 35.47
N SER A 309 11.58 -18.18 34.92
CA SER A 309 12.00 -16.79 34.72
C SER A 309 11.30 -16.17 33.50
N ILE A 310 10.92 -14.90 33.58
CA ILE A 310 10.25 -14.17 32.51
C ILE A 310 11.24 -13.81 31.36
N GLY A 311 12.51 -13.62 31.65
CA GLY A 311 13.52 -13.25 30.62
C GLY A 311 13.62 -14.26 29.49
N PRO A 312 13.86 -15.56 29.75
CA PRO A 312 13.85 -16.60 28.72
C PRO A 312 12.52 -16.70 27.95
N LEU A 313 11.37 -16.42 28.60
CA LEU A 313 10.10 -16.36 27.88
C LEU A 313 10.10 -15.29 26.80
N ILE A 314 10.56 -14.05 27.09
CA ILE A 314 10.57 -12.96 26.11
C ILE A 314 11.43 -13.34 24.90
N LEU A 315 12.58 -13.96 25.09
CA LEU A 315 13.41 -14.43 23.99
C LEU A 315 12.76 -15.59 23.22
N ALA A 316 12.07 -16.49 23.94
CA ALA A 316 11.33 -17.56 23.30
C ALA A 316 10.19 -17.02 22.42
N LEU A 317 9.47 -15.97 22.86
CA LEU A 317 8.47 -15.30 22.05
C LEU A 317 9.05 -14.75 20.75
N LEU A 318 10.21 -14.07 20.83
CA LEU A 318 10.91 -13.55 19.65
C LEU A 318 11.30 -14.68 18.68
N VAL A 319 11.94 -15.73 19.18
CA VAL A 319 12.42 -16.85 18.37
C VAL A 319 11.26 -17.64 17.77
N ILE A 320 10.21 -17.94 18.55
CA ILE A 320 9.02 -18.66 18.08
C ILE A 320 8.33 -17.86 16.98
N TYR A 321 8.17 -16.54 17.19
CA TYR A 321 7.57 -15.69 16.14
C TYR A 321 8.37 -15.76 14.83
N LEU A 322 9.68 -15.54 14.88
CA LEU A 322 10.54 -15.56 13.71
C LEU A 322 10.52 -16.93 12.99
N ILE A 323 10.60 -18.02 13.73
CA ILE A 323 10.61 -19.36 13.14
C ILE A 323 9.22 -19.68 12.54
N VAL A 324 8.16 -19.58 13.32
CA VAL A 324 6.83 -20.03 12.88
C VAL A 324 6.28 -19.11 11.80
N PHE A 325 6.33 -17.80 12.01
CA PHE A 325 5.81 -16.84 11.02
C PHE A 325 6.56 -16.96 9.67
N HIS A 326 7.90 -16.99 9.70
CA HIS A 326 8.67 -17.09 8.46
C HIS A 326 8.56 -18.46 7.78
N SER A 327 8.30 -19.54 8.54
CA SER A 327 8.03 -20.86 7.94
C SER A 327 6.69 -20.95 7.22
N LEU A 328 5.70 -20.13 7.61
CA LEU A 328 4.37 -20.10 7.03
C LEU A 328 4.20 -19.00 5.97
N SER A 329 5.08 -18.02 5.96
CA SER A 329 5.02 -16.90 5.04
C SER A 329 5.50 -17.30 3.64
N ASN A 330 4.74 -16.90 2.61
CA ASN A 330 4.99 -17.27 1.22
C ASN A 330 5.14 -16.06 0.26
N LEU A 331 5.24 -14.83 0.78
CA LEU A 331 5.49 -13.64 -0.04
C LEU A 331 6.92 -13.67 -0.60
N PRO A 332 7.14 -13.49 -1.93
CA PRO A 332 8.48 -13.29 -2.49
C PRO A 332 9.08 -11.95 -2.03
N LEU A 333 10.24 -11.98 -1.36
CA LEU A 333 10.91 -10.77 -0.85
C LEU A 333 11.79 -10.07 -1.90
N SER A 334 12.01 -10.71 -3.04
CA SER A 334 12.71 -10.14 -4.20
C SER A 334 11.91 -9.03 -4.89
N ASN A 335 10.58 -9.01 -4.74
CA ASN A 335 9.72 -7.93 -5.19
C ASN A 335 9.65 -6.87 -4.08
N GLU A 336 10.02 -5.62 -4.39
CA GLU A 336 10.12 -4.55 -3.41
C GLU A 336 8.79 -4.24 -2.72
N LEU A 337 7.68 -4.23 -3.45
CA LEU A 337 6.36 -3.99 -2.88
C LEU A 337 5.93 -5.14 -1.94
N LEU A 338 6.14 -6.40 -2.35
CA LEU A 338 5.84 -7.57 -1.51
C LEU A 338 6.76 -7.64 -0.29
N TYR A 339 8.02 -7.19 -0.41
CA TYR A 339 8.90 -6.97 0.73
C TYR A 339 8.32 -5.94 1.72
N GLY A 340 7.83 -4.81 1.20
CA GLY A 340 7.15 -3.79 2.01
C GLY A 340 5.95 -4.36 2.77
N ILE A 341 5.11 -5.17 2.09
CA ILE A 341 3.96 -5.86 2.69
C ILE A 341 4.40 -6.87 3.76
N HIS A 342 5.46 -7.62 3.51
CA HIS A 342 5.98 -8.61 4.47
C HIS A 342 6.57 -7.95 5.71
N SER A 343 7.34 -6.88 5.52
CA SER A 343 8.09 -6.21 6.60
C SER A 343 7.20 -5.64 7.70
N ARG A 344 5.94 -5.26 7.41
CA ARG A 344 4.99 -4.74 8.42
C ARG A 344 4.73 -5.75 9.55
N PHE A 345 4.82 -7.05 9.28
CA PHE A 345 4.70 -8.09 10.30
C PHE A 345 5.90 -8.19 11.24
N TRP A 346 7.04 -7.57 10.88
CA TRP A 346 8.22 -7.52 11.74
C TRP A 346 8.08 -6.55 12.92
N MET A 347 7.04 -5.72 12.97
CA MET A 347 6.78 -4.88 14.14
C MET A 347 6.62 -5.70 15.43
N HIS A 348 5.99 -6.86 15.36
CA HIS A 348 5.83 -7.74 16.52
C HIS A 348 7.18 -8.26 17.07
N PRO A 349 8.08 -8.91 16.29
CA PRO A 349 9.39 -9.29 16.80
C PRO A 349 10.27 -8.08 17.14
N ASN A 350 10.14 -6.94 16.46
CA ASN A 350 10.86 -5.72 16.78
C ASN A 350 10.49 -5.19 18.18
N LEU A 351 9.20 -5.21 18.55
CA LEU A 351 8.75 -4.86 19.89
C LEU A 351 9.48 -5.68 20.96
N LEU A 352 9.56 -7.00 20.76
CA LEU A 352 10.27 -7.91 21.67
C LEU A 352 11.78 -7.66 21.69
N ALA A 353 12.37 -7.38 20.51
CA ALA A 353 13.79 -7.04 20.39
C ALA A 353 14.12 -5.73 21.12
N PHE A 354 13.25 -4.69 21.05
CA PHE A 354 13.45 -3.44 21.79
C PHE A 354 13.32 -3.59 23.31
N ILE A 355 12.57 -4.58 23.79
CA ILE A 355 12.62 -4.95 25.24
C ILE A 355 14.02 -5.45 25.60
N ALA A 356 14.61 -6.31 24.79
CA ALA A 356 15.99 -6.77 25.02
C ALA A 356 16.98 -5.59 24.91
N VAL A 357 16.83 -4.70 23.91
CA VAL A 357 17.63 -3.47 23.82
C VAL A 357 17.57 -2.67 25.13
N GLY A 358 16.40 -2.46 25.70
CA GLY A 358 16.22 -1.73 26.93
C GLY A 358 16.93 -2.38 28.14
N VAL A 359 16.86 -3.70 28.26
CA VAL A 359 17.57 -4.45 29.30
C VAL A 359 19.07 -4.33 29.12
N GLY A 360 19.57 -4.41 27.89
CA GLY A 360 20.99 -4.25 27.56
C GLY A 360 21.51 -2.85 27.85
N ILE A 361 20.80 -1.81 27.40
CA ILE A 361 21.12 -0.42 27.70
C ILE A 361 21.19 -0.22 29.21
N ASN A 362 20.20 -0.73 29.96
CA ASN A 362 20.19 -0.60 31.42
C ASN A 362 21.43 -1.26 32.06
N ASN A 363 21.82 -2.47 31.62
CA ASN A 363 22.94 -3.18 32.21
C ASN A 363 24.29 -2.52 31.91
N VAL A 364 24.54 -2.15 30.64
CA VAL A 364 25.76 -1.44 30.22
C VAL A 364 25.86 -0.11 30.96
N SER A 365 24.77 0.66 30.97
CA SER A 365 24.72 2.01 31.53
C SER A 365 24.94 2.03 33.04
N ASN A 366 24.29 1.12 33.77
CA ASN A 366 24.49 1.04 35.22
C ASN A 366 25.86 0.55 35.60
N ASN A 367 26.46 -0.39 34.83
CA ASN A 367 27.82 -0.84 35.06
C ASN A 367 28.84 0.27 34.81
N PHE A 368 28.68 1.05 33.74
CA PHE A 368 29.53 2.21 33.44
C PHE A 368 29.35 3.37 34.44
N ALA A 369 28.11 3.71 34.76
CA ALA A 369 27.78 4.79 35.69
C ALA A 369 28.34 4.50 37.11
N GLY A 370 28.20 3.27 37.57
CA GLY A 370 28.62 2.86 38.91
C GLY A 370 27.96 3.75 39.98
N ARG A 371 28.80 4.41 40.82
CA ARG A 371 28.36 5.40 41.81
C ARG A 371 28.68 6.86 41.41
N SER A 372 29.25 7.08 40.20
CA SER A 372 29.69 8.41 39.76
C SER A 372 28.53 9.22 39.18
N PRO A 373 28.19 10.39 39.73
CA PRO A 373 27.20 11.28 39.15
C PRO A 373 27.55 11.75 37.75
N THR A 374 28.82 12.08 37.50
CA THR A 374 29.29 12.54 36.18
C THR A 374 29.12 11.46 35.12
N ARG A 375 29.46 10.20 35.39
CA ARG A 375 29.24 9.09 34.47
C ARG A 375 27.75 8.83 34.24
N SER A 376 26.92 8.99 35.27
CA SER A 376 25.47 8.88 35.14
C SER A 376 24.92 9.96 34.18
N CYS A 377 25.39 11.21 34.31
CA CYS A 377 25.01 12.29 33.40
C CYS A 377 25.45 12.01 31.95
N LEU A 378 26.69 11.51 31.74
CA LEU A 378 27.18 11.16 30.40
C LEU A 378 26.34 10.07 29.73
N VAL A 379 25.95 9.04 30.48
CA VAL A 379 25.08 7.97 29.98
C VAL A 379 23.71 8.49 29.62
N VAL A 380 23.10 9.29 30.48
CA VAL A 380 21.77 9.89 30.19
C VAL A 380 21.85 10.81 28.97
N LEU A 381 22.93 11.56 28.80
CA LEU A 381 23.14 12.38 27.60
C LEU A 381 23.29 11.51 26.34
N ALA A 382 24.04 10.42 26.40
CA ALA A 382 24.16 9.49 25.28
C ALA A 382 22.80 8.86 24.87
N MET A 383 21.98 8.49 25.86
CA MET A 383 20.62 8.00 25.62
C MET A 383 19.74 9.08 24.96
N ALA A 384 19.81 10.33 25.43
CA ALA A 384 19.06 11.44 24.84
C ALA A 384 19.49 11.70 23.39
N ILE A 385 20.81 11.67 23.11
CA ILE A 385 21.33 11.80 21.75
C ILE A 385 20.81 10.66 20.83
N ALA A 386 20.80 9.42 21.31
CA ALA A 386 20.29 8.29 20.54
C ALA A 386 18.78 8.46 20.20
N VAL A 387 17.99 8.89 21.19
CA VAL A 387 16.55 9.17 20.96
C VAL A 387 16.37 10.33 19.99
N LEU A 388 17.10 11.43 20.15
CA LEU A 388 17.02 12.59 19.24
C LEU A 388 17.41 12.23 17.81
N HIS A 389 18.44 11.38 17.65
CA HIS A 389 18.83 10.90 16.33
C HIS A 389 17.70 10.08 15.66
N SER A 390 17.11 9.14 16.39
CA SER A 390 15.96 8.34 15.88
C SER A 390 14.75 9.21 15.59
N THR A 391 14.44 10.19 16.48
CA THR A 391 13.33 11.14 16.27
C THR A 391 13.54 11.98 15.00
N ARG A 392 14.75 12.56 14.83
CA ARG A 392 15.05 13.36 13.63
C ARG A 392 14.89 12.53 12.34
N ARG A 393 15.41 11.32 12.35
CA ARG A 393 15.29 10.41 11.18
C ARG A 393 13.83 10.10 10.89
N GLY A 394 13.06 9.69 11.91
CA GLY A 394 11.65 9.37 11.76
C GLY A 394 10.80 10.56 11.29
N MET A 395 11.11 11.80 11.78
CA MET A 395 10.46 13.01 11.29
C MET A 395 10.71 13.27 9.79
N ILE A 396 11.84 12.84 9.24
CA ILE A 396 12.16 13.03 7.83
C ILE A 396 11.50 11.93 6.98
N SER A 397 11.62 10.67 7.42
CA SER A 397 11.20 9.51 6.61
C SER A 397 9.70 9.17 6.75
N ASN A 398 9.07 9.53 7.88
CA ASN A 398 7.68 9.10 8.19
C ASN A 398 6.75 10.31 8.44
N ASP A 399 7.05 11.48 7.88
CA ASP A 399 6.12 12.62 7.93
C ASP A 399 5.03 12.44 6.85
N GLU A 400 3.89 11.92 7.27
CA GLU A 400 2.72 11.71 6.41
C GLU A 400 1.74 12.90 6.44
N SER A 401 2.08 14.04 7.08
CA SER A 401 1.18 15.17 7.28
C SER A 401 0.70 15.85 5.99
N SER A 402 1.35 15.60 4.87
CA SER A 402 0.98 16.07 3.53
C SER A 402 0.56 14.94 2.57
N ASN A 403 0.37 13.70 3.05
CA ASN A 403 -0.01 12.58 2.20
C ASN A 403 -1.52 12.59 1.92
N PHE A 404 -1.90 13.10 0.74
CA PHE A 404 -3.25 13.06 0.18
C PHE A 404 -3.32 12.18 -1.08
N HIS A 405 -2.26 11.43 -1.38
CA HIS A 405 -2.08 10.80 -2.69
C HIS A 405 -3.19 9.80 -3.03
N PHE A 406 -3.56 8.90 -2.11
CA PHE A 406 -4.63 7.92 -2.35
C PHE A 406 -6.02 8.55 -2.38
N GLU A 407 -6.28 9.59 -1.60
CA GLU A 407 -7.54 10.32 -1.71
C GLU A 407 -7.65 11.03 -3.06
N SER A 408 -6.59 11.71 -3.51
CA SER A 408 -6.51 12.37 -4.81
C SER A 408 -6.69 11.38 -5.96
N TYR A 409 -6.05 10.22 -5.86
CA TYR A 409 -6.16 9.14 -6.83
C TYR A 409 -7.59 8.60 -6.96
N ALA A 410 -8.23 8.28 -5.84
CA ALA A 410 -9.60 7.79 -5.83
C ALA A 410 -10.62 8.83 -6.33
N ARG A 411 -10.43 10.12 -5.98
CA ARG A 411 -11.23 11.22 -6.54
C ARG A 411 -11.08 11.31 -8.04
N SER A 412 -9.87 11.15 -8.54
CA SER A 412 -9.55 11.18 -9.97
C SER A 412 -10.18 10.02 -10.77
N MET A 413 -10.51 8.93 -10.09
CA MET A 413 -11.31 7.84 -10.69
C MET A 413 -12.80 8.11 -10.69
N LEU A 414 -13.34 8.66 -9.60
CA LEU A 414 -14.78 8.81 -9.41
C LEU A 414 -15.34 10.08 -10.02
N GLU A 415 -14.68 11.24 -9.82
CA GLU A 415 -15.25 12.54 -10.15
C GLU A 415 -15.45 12.77 -11.66
N PRO A 416 -14.60 12.24 -12.57
CA PRO A 416 -14.82 12.39 -14.01
C PRO A 416 -15.99 11.57 -14.56
N LEU A 417 -16.49 10.58 -13.81
CA LEU A 417 -17.52 9.68 -14.30
C LEU A 417 -18.90 10.37 -14.47
N PRO A 418 -19.70 9.98 -15.47
CA PRO A 418 -21.07 10.46 -15.60
C PRO A 418 -21.95 10.00 -14.42
N ILE A 419 -23.06 10.70 -14.22
CA ILE A 419 -24.03 10.35 -13.16
C ILE A 419 -24.61 8.97 -13.42
N GLY A 420 -24.64 8.13 -12.37
CA GLY A 420 -25.20 6.78 -12.39
C GLY A 420 -24.33 5.75 -13.12
N ALA A 421 -23.03 6.02 -13.32
CA ALA A 421 -22.10 5.09 -13.93
C ALA A 421 -21.93 3.81 -13.11
N VAL A 422 -21.54 2.73 -13.80
CA VAL A 422 -21.07 1.47 -13.20
C VAL A 422 -19.58 1.40 -13.40
N LEU A 423 -18.83 1.23 -12.31
CA LEU A 423 -17.37 1.17 -12.30
C LEU A 423 -16.90 -0.20 -11.80
N PHE A 424 -16.29 -0.97 -12.68
CA PHE A 424 -15.59 -2.20 -12.33
C PHE A 424 -14.15 -1.90 -11.94
N ILE A 425 -13.68 -2.47 -10.83
CA ILE A 425 -12.33 -2.26 -10.31
C ILE A 425 -11.67 -3.61 -10.10
N ASN A 426 -10.45 -3.76 -10.60
CA ASN A 426 -9.66 -5.00 -10.47
C ASN A 426 -8.27 -4.75 -9.89
N TYR A 427 -8.15 -3.81 -8.96
CA TYR A 427 -6.91 -3.53 -8.25
C TYR A 427 -7.22 -3.11 -6.80
N ASP A 428 -6.61 -3.78 -5.84
CA ASP A 428 -6.98 -3.64 -4.42
C ASP A 428 -6.86 -2.21 -3.90
N GLN A 429 -5.76 -1.51 -4.20
CA GLN A 429 -5.56 -0.13 -3.71
C GLN A 429 -6.59 0.84 -4.29
N THR A 430 -6.95 0.67 -5.55
CA THR A 430 -8.02 1.42 -6.20
C THR A 430 -9.36 1.15 -5.53
N TRP A 431 -9.68 -0.14 -5.34
CA TRP A 431 -10.91 -0.57 -4.72
C TRP A 431 -11.08 0.00 -3.32
N THR A 432 -10.09 -0.17 -2.47
CA THR A 432 -10.13 0.24 -1.07
C THR A 432 -10.25 1.75 -0.92
N SER A 433 -9.56 2.51 -1.77
CA SER A 433 -9.57 3.98 -1.78
C SER A 433 -10.90 4.54 -2.28
N VAL A 434 -11.46 3.97 -3.36
CA VAL A 434 -12.78 4.34 -3.90
C VAL A 434 -13.86 4.04 -2.87
N ARG A 435 -13.83 2.87 -2.24
CA ARG A 435 -14.77 2.50 -1.18
C ARG A 435 -14.74 3.46 0.00
N TYR A 436 -13.54 3.86 0.46
CA TYR A 436 -13.41 4.84 1.52
C TYR A 436 -14.13 6.16 1.16
N LEU A 437 -13.92 6.67 -0.04
CA LEU A 437 -14.59 7.91 -0.47
C LEU A 437 -16.08 7.77 -0.53
N GLN A 438 -16.62 6.64 -0.98
CA GLN A 438 -18.05 6.41 -1.07
C GLN A 438 -18.69 6.17 0.31
N GLU A 439 -18.14 5.27 1.12
CA GLU A 439 -18.75 4.83 2.39
C GLU A 439 -18.52 5.81 3.55
N CYS A 440 -17.32 6.40 3.63
CA CYS A 440 -16.98 7.34 4.70
C CYS A 440 -17.16 8.81 4.28
N GLY A 441 -16.85 9.12 3.02
CA GLY A 441 -16.85 10.49 2.49
C GLY A 441 -18.15 10.90 1.78
N GLY A 442 -19.03 9.98 1.45
CA GLY A 442 -20.26 10.24 0.67
C GLY A 442 -20.01 10.78 -0.73
N VAL A 443 -18.80 10.55 -1.31
CA VAL A 443 -18.37 11.06 -2.60
C VAL A 443 -18.91 10.15 -3.70
N ARG A 444 -19.64 10.72 -4.67
CA ARG A 444 -20.15 10.00 -5.85
C ARG A 444 -20.85 8.67 -5.51
N THR A 445 -21.73 8.70 -4.53
CA THR A 445 -22.57 7.53 -4.15
C THR A 445 -23.59 7.14 -5.23
N ASP A 446 -23.74 7.95 -6.27
CA ASP A 446 -24.48 7.65 -7.49
C ASP A 446 -23.77 6.61 -8.39
N VAL A 447 -22.44 6.46 -8.27
CA VAL A 447 -21.64 5.49 -9.02
C VAL A 447 -21.72 4.13 -8.34
N THR A 448 -22.08 3.10 -9.09
CA THR A 448 -22.10 1.71 -8.62
C THR A 448 -20.72 1.08 -8.82
N SER A 449 -19.93 0.96 -7.75
CA SER A 449 -18.61 0.35 -7.81
C SER A 449 -18.67 -1.15 -7.52
N ILE A 450 -17.97 -1.96 -8.34
CA ILE A 450 -17.93 -3.44 -8.24
C ILE A 450 -16.48 -3.91 -8.31
N ASN A 451 -16.08 -4.75 -7.36
CA ASN A 451 -14.75 -5.39 -7.38
C ASN A 451 -14.81 -6.67 -8.22
N LEU A 452 -14.04 -6.72 -9.32
CA LEU A 452 -13.97 -7.87 -10.23
C LEU A 452 -13.39 -9.12 -9.56
N SER A 453 -12.37 -8.94 -8.70
CA SER A 453 -11.78 -10.06 -7.96
C SER A 453 -12.77 -10.67 -6.98
N MET A 454 -13.53 -9.85 -6.25
CA MET A 454 -14.60 -10.33 -5.36
C MET A 454 -15.74 -10.98 -6.13
N MET A 455 -16.07 -10.46 -7.31
CA MET A 455 -17.11 -11.01 -8.19
C MET A 455 -16.77 -12.42 -8.69
N SER A 456 -15.50 -12.84 -8.66
CA SER A 456 -15.07 -14.18 -9.09
C SER A 456 -15.26 -15.28 -8.03
N TYR A 457 -15.62 -14.94 -6.80
CA TYR A 457 -15.88 -15.93 -5.77
C TYR A 457 -17.30 -16.50 -5.83
N PRO A 458 -17.51 -17.82 -5.59
CA PRO A 458 -18.84 -18.44 -5.64
C PRO A 458 -19.87 -17.81 -4.68
N TRP A 459 -19.41 -17.23 -3.55
CA TRP A 459 -20.29 -16.55 -2.61
C TRP A 459 -20.84 -15.22 -3.15
N TRP A 460 -20.33 -14.70 -4.28
CA TRP A 460 -20.81 -13.45 -4.88
C TRP A 460 -22.32 -13.46 -5.19
N GLN A 461 -22.90 -14.62 -5.56
CA GLN A 461 -24.34 -14.73 -5.77
C GLN A 461 -25.18 -14.19 -4.59
N THR A 462 -24.66 -14.24 -3.37
CA THR A 462 -25.36 -13.72 -2.19
C THR A 462 -25.41 -12.19 -2.15
N LYS A 463 -24.63 -11.51 -2.99
CA LYS A 463 -24.57 -10.05 -3.13
C LYS A 463 -25.44 -9.50 -4.27
N HIS A 464 -25.95 -10.34 -5.18
CA HIS A 464 -26.69 -9.88 -6.36
C HIS A 464 -27.88 -8.96 -5.98
N HIS A 465 -28.60 -9.29 -4.92
CA HIS A 465 -29.76 -8.50 -4.46
C HIS A 465 -29.41 -7.09 -3.98
N LEU A 466 -28.10 -6.82 -3.70
CA LEU A 466 -27.59 -5.50 -3.32
C LEU A 466 -27.33 -4.58 -4.52
N TYR A 467 -27.46 -5.11 -5.74
CA TYR A 467 -27.31 -4.38 -7.00
C TYR A 467 -28.61 -4.39 -7.82
N PRO A 468 -29.70 -3.74 -7.36
CA PRO A 468 -31.02 -3.91 -7.94
C PRO A 468 -31.16 -3.42 -9.39
N ARG A 469 -30.20 -2.62 -9.89
CA ARG A 469 -30.16 -2.14 -11.27
C ARG A 469 -29.40 -3.06 -12.22
N LEU A 470 -28.75 -4.10 -11.72
CA LEU A 470 -27.89 -4.98 -12.49
C LEU A 470 -28.43 -6.40 -12.50
N THR A 471 -28.27 -7.07 -13.65
CA THR A 471 -28.62 -8.48 -13.85
C THR A 471 -27.35 -9.31 -13.96
N PHE A 472 -27.20 -10.31 -13.10
CA PHE A 472 -26.10 -11.26 -13.13
C PHE A 472 -26.56 -12.55 -13.77
N PRO A 473 -26.00 -12.97 -14.95
CA PRO A 473 -26.50 -14.13 -15.70
C PRO A 473 -26.07 -15.48 -15.13
N GLY A 474 -25.27 -15.51 -14.06
CA GLY A 474 -24.81 -16.69 -13.35
C GLY A 474 -24.49 -16.38 -11.90
N THR A 475 -23.82 -17.28 -11.18
CA THR A 475 -23.52 -17.15 -9.76
C THR A 475 -22.34 -16.20 -9.50
N HIS A 476 -21.30 -16.26 -10.33
CA HIS A 476 -20.06 -15.50 -10.18
C HIS A 476 -19.38 -15.27 -11.52
N TYR A 477 -18.48 -14.30 -11.57
CA TYR A 477 -17.68 -14.00 -12.76
C TYR A 477 -16.54 -15.03 -12.91
N GLY A 478 -16.41 -15.62 -14.08
CA GLY A 478 -15.36 -16.60 -14.35
C GLY A 478 -15.45 -17.21 -15.75
N PRO A 479 -14.55 -18.14 -16.10
CA PRO A 479 -14.66 -18.89 -17.34
C PRO A 479 -15.90 -19.80 -17.28
N THR A 480 -16.65 -19.90 -18.37
CA THR A 480 -17.95 -20.62 -18.45
C THR A 480 -17.87 -22.15 -18.37
N ASN A 481 -16.74 -22.70 -17.93
CA ASN A 481 -16.48 -24.14 -17.95
C ASN A 481 -17.29 -24.95 -16.94
N ASP A 482 -17.85 -24.31 -15.91
CA ASP A 482 -18.62 -24.96 -14.84
C ASP A 482 -20.15 -24.86 -14.99
N GLY A 483 -20.61 -24.11 -16.00
CA GLY A 483 -22.06 -23.88 -16.25
C GLY A 483 -22.75 -23.02 -15.18
N GLN A 484 -22.05 -22.50 -14.21
CA GLN A 484 -22.57 -21.65 -13.14
C GLN A 484 -22.00 -20.22 -13.20
N SER A 485 -20.78 -20.05 -13.66
CA SER A 485 -20.12 -18.77 -13.86
C SER A 485 -20.62 -18.05 -15.13
N PHE A 486 -20.36 -16.76 -15.20
CA PHE A 486 -20.63 -15.93 -16.38
C PHE A 486 -19.37 -15.16 -16.79
N THR A 487 -19.25 -14.91 -18.10
CA THR A 487 -18.18 -14.07 -18.65
C THR A 487 -18.56 -12.60 -18.59
N PHE A 488 -17.57 -11.73 -18.81
CA PHE A 488 -17.82 -10.28 -18.81
C PHE A 488 -18.69 -9.84 -19.98
N SER A 489 -18.54 -10.43 -21.17
CA SER A 489 -19.42 -10.20 -22.32
C SER A 489 -20.87 -10.60 -22.06
N GLN A 490 -21.09 -11.74 -21.38
CA GLN A 490 -22.43 -12.12 -20.94
C GLN A 490 -23.04 -11.11 -19.98
N PHE A 491 -22.27 -10.62 -18.99
CA PHE A 491 -22.74 -9.55 -18.10
C PHE A 491 -23.12 -8.30 -18.89
N LEU A 492 -22.30 -7.85 -19.83
CA LEU A 492 -22.56 -6.68 -20.66
C LEU A 492 -23.81 -6.83 -21.52
N SER A 493 -24.05 -8.02 -22.07
CA SER A 493 -25.23 -8.28 -22.92
C SER A 493 -26.57 -8.01 -22.19
N TYR A 494 -26.61 -8.20 -20.87
CA TYR A 494 -27.80 -7.92 -20.04
C TYR A 494 -27.84 -6.49 -19.53
N ASN A 495 -26.71 -5.81 -19.37
CA ASN A 495 -26.64 -4.57 -18.59
C ASN A 495 -26.25 -3.33 -19.41
N TYR A 496 -25.65 -3.49 -20.58
CA TYR A 496 -25.08 -2.36 -21.35
C TYR A 496 -26.13 -1.30 -21.66
N ASP A 497 -27.27 -1.70 -22.25
CA ASP A 497 -28.33 -0.78 -22.60
C ASP A 497 -29.12 -0.28 -21.37
N THR A 498 -29.27 -1.11 -20.33
CA THR A 498 -29.95 -0.72 -19.07
C THR A 498 -29.12 0.34 -18.31
N CYS A 499 -27.81 0.35 -18.50
CA CYS A 499 -26.88 1.34 -17.91
C CYS A 499 -26.59 2.51 -18.86
N ASP A 500 -27.34 2.70 -19.96
CA ASP A 500 -27.09 3.72 -20.98
C ASP A 500 -25.65 3.70 -21.53
N GLY A 501 -24.99 2.54 -21.57
CA GLY A 501 -23.60 2.41 -21.94
C GLY A 501 -22.59 3.03 -20.95
N LYS A 502 -23.03 3.49 -19.77
CA LYS A 502 -22.17 4.15 -18.76
C LYS A 502 -21.42 3.12 -17.90
N ILE A 503 -20.67 2.22 -18.55
CA ILE A 503 -19.91 1.17 -17.89
C ILE A 503 -18.42 1.44 -18.08
N PHE A 504 -17.70 1.46 -16.96
CA PHE A 504 -16.28 1.81 -16.89
C PHE A 504 -15.48 0.71 -16.18
N ILE A 505 -14.20 0.58 -16.51
CA ILE A 505 -13.29 -0.37 -15.88
C ILE A 505 -11.99 0.33 -15.46
N GLY A 506 -11.59 0.10 -14.21
CA GLY A 506 -10.28 0.42 -13.64
C GLY A 506 -9.50 -0.86 -13.38
N GLY A 507 -8.41 -1.07 -14.10
CA GLY A 507 -7.65 -2.31 -14.10
C GLY A 507 -7.93 -3.18 -15.31
N ILE A 508 -7.57 -4.46 -15.26
CA ILE A 508 -7.70 -5.42 -16.37
C ILE A 508 -8.78 -6.47 -16.10
N ILE A 509 -9.30 -7.08 -17.16
CA ILE A 509 -10.21 -8.22 -17.09
C ILE A 509 -9.40 -9.48 -16.79
N ASN A 510 -9.82 -10.27 -15.78
CA ASN A 510 -9.07 -11.42 -15.27
C ASN A 510 -9.05 -12.64 -16.21
N TYR A 511 -10.07 -12.77 -17.05
CA TYR A 511 -10.25 -13.97 -17.89
C TYR A 511 -10.35 -13.59 -19.35
N GLU A 512 -9.75 -14.41 -20.21
CA GLU A 512 -9.92 -14.28 -21.66
C GLU A 512 -11.40 -14.45 -22.04
N ASP A 513 -11.93 -13.47 -22.75
CA ASP A 513 -13.31 -13.45 -23.25
C ASP A 513 -13.32 -12.98 -24.71
N PRO A 514 -13.23 -13.92 -25.67
CA PRO A 514 -13.16 -13.58 -27.10
C PRO A 514 -14.38 -12.80 -27.60
N PHE A 515 -15.56 -12.99 -27.01
CA PHE A 515 -16.77 -12.23 -27.36
C PHE A 515 -16.70 -10.79 -26.87
N TYR A 516 -16.04 -10.56 -25.71
CA TYR A 516 -15.80 -9.22 -25.24
C TYR A 516 -14.90 -8.44 -26.22
N GLU A 517 -13.80 -9.04 -26.63
CA GLU A 517 -12.88 -8.41 -27.59
C GLU A 517 -13.51 -8.24 -28.98
N GLN A 518 -14.48 -9.08 -29.35
CA GLN A 518 -15.20 -8.97 -30.61
C GLN A 518 -16.22 -7.83 -30.62
N ASP A 519 -16.95 -7.62 -29.52
CA ASP A 519 -18.13 -6.77 -29.48
C ASP A 519 -17.88 -5.39 -28.86
N TYR A 520 -16.82 -5.25 -28.03
CA TYR A 520 -16.53 -4.05 -27.25
C TYR A 520 -15.11 -3.55 -27.44
N ASN A 521 -14.93 -2.23 -27.24
CA ASN A 521 -13.66 -1.55 -27.14
C ASN A 521 -13.57 -0.83 -25.79
N GLU A 522 -12.34 -0.63 -25.30
CA GLU A 522 -12.04 0.15 -24.12
C GLU A 522 -11.41 1.49 -24.52
N ILE A 523 -12.03 2.60 -24.12
CA ILE A 523 -11.61 3.95 -24.47
C ILE A 523 -11.08 4.64 -23.22
N PRO A 524 -9.86 5.20 -23.23
CA PRO A 524 -9.32 5.92 -22.08
C PRO A 524 -10.21 7.07 -21.63
N HIS A 525 -10.54 7.10 -20.32
CA HIS A 525 -11.35 8.14 -19.69
C HIS A 525 -10.75 8.52 -18.32
N GLY A 526 -9.74 9.38 -18.31
CA GLY A 526 -8.96 9.67 -17.11
C GLY A 526 -8.22 8.44 -16.60
N PHE A 527 -8.43 8.07 -15.34
CA PHE A 527 -7.82 6.90 -14.68
C PHE A 527 -8.63 5.61 -14.85
N VAL A 528 -9.63 5.60 -15.69
CA VAL A 528 -10.44 4.43 -16.03
C VAL A 528 -10.59 4.32 -17.53
N ARG A 529 -11.21 3.25 -18.02
CA ARG A 529 -11.56 3.06 -19.42
C ARG A 529 -13.07 2.90 -19.55
N HIS A 530 -13.65 3.60 -20.50
CA HIS A 530 -15.05 3.50 -20.87
C HIS A 530 -15.23 2.32 -21.82
N ILE A 531 -16.14 1.43 -21.52
CA ILE A 531 -16.51 0.30 -22.37
C ILE A 531 -17.56 0.76 -23.38
N VAL A 532 -17.25 0.63 -24.66
CA VAL A 532 -18.14 1.02 -25.75
C VAL A 532 -18.31 -0.13 -26.74
N ARG A 533 -19.43 -0.16 -27.44
CA ARG A 533 -19.61 -1.13 -28.55
C ARG A 533 -18.64 -0.83 -29.68
N LYS A 534 -18.19 -1.86 -30.36
CA LYS A 534 -17.14 -1.75 -31.40
C LYS A 534 -17.58 -0.96 -32.64
N ASP A 535 -18.88 -0.91 -32.94
CA ASP A 535 -19.49 -0.14 -34.01
C ASP A 535 -19.64 1.37 -33.69
N ALA A 536 -19.39 1.77 -32.46
CA ALA A 536 -19.44 3.17 -32.06
C ALA A 536 -18.29 3.95 -32.70
N ALA A 537 -18.61 4.78 -33.70
CA ALA A 537 -17.62 5.65 -34.34
C ALA A 537 -17.07 6.69 -33.36
N GLN A 538 -15.73 6.86 -33.38
CA GLN A 538 -15.06 7.88 -32.58
C GLN A 538 -14.40 8.91 -33.47
N ASP A 539 -14.70 10.15 -33.20
CA ASP A 539 -14.06 11.31 -33.81
C ASP A 539 -12.93 11.83 -32.91
N PRO A 540 -11.72 12.09 -33.45
CA PRO A 540 -10.58 12.56 -32.67
C PRO A 540 -10.85 13.81 -31.82
N GLU A 541 -11.58 14.79 -32.36
CA GLU A 541 -11.86 16.04 -31.65
C GLU A 541 -12.87 15.87 -30.53
N THR A 542 -13.89 15.03 -30.73
CA THR A 542 -14.86 14.67 -29.67
C THR A 542 -14.17 13.93 -28.54
N PHE A 543 -13.31 12.95 -28.85
CA PHE A 543 -12.52 12.25 -27.86
C PHE A 543 -11.56 13.21 -27.13
N ARG A 544 -10.84 14.07 -27.88
CA ARG A 544 -9.93 15.05 -27.30
C ARG A 544 -10.64 15.94 -26.28
N SER A 545 -11.75 16.57 -26.67
CA SER A 545 -12.50 17.51 -25.82
C SER A 545 -13.15 16.84 -24.60
N THR A 546 -13.62 15.60 -24.74
CA THR A 546 -14.23 14.86 -23.63
C THR A 546 -13.16 14.38 -22.64
N SER A 547 -12.08 13.80 -23.12
CA SER A 547 -10.98 13.34 -22.28
C SER A 547 -10.25 14.49 -21.59
N GLU A 548 -10.12 15.65 -22.24
CA GLU A 548 -9.56 16.85 -21.64
C GLU A 548 -10.28 17.27 -20.35
N LYS A 549 -11.62 17.28 -20.37
CA LYS A 549 -12.41 17.60 -19.16
C LYS A 549 -12.11 16.65 -17.99
N ALA A 550 -11.96 15.36 -18.27
CA ALA A 550 -11.58 14.39 -17.25
C ALA A 550 -10.19 14.69 -16.67
N TRP A 551 -9.22 15.03 -17.54
CA TRP A 551 -7.86 15.35 -17.11
C TRP A 551 -7.74 16.69 -16.38
N GLN A 552 -8.58 17.68 -16.67
CA GLN A 552 -8.66 18.92 -15.88
C GLN A 552 -9.11 18.64 -14.44
N ILE A 553 -10.05 17.70 -14.23
CA ILE A 553 -10.45 17.25 -12.88
C ILE A 553 -9.28 16.53 -12.19
N ILE A 554 -8.58 15.63 -12.90
CA ILE A 554 -7.44 14.90 -12.38
C ILE A 554 -6.31 15.88 -11.98
N ALA A 555 -5.99 16.84 -12.83
CA ALA A 555 -5.01 17.87 -12.53
C ALA A 555 -5.37 18.65 -11.26
N LYS A 556 -6.64 19.03 -11.09
CA LYS A 556 -7.12 19.68 -9.88
C LYS A 556 -6.95 18.81 -8.63
N ASN A 557 -7.28 17.52 -8.72
CA ASN A 557 -7.19 16.58 -7.60
C ASN A 557 -5.73 16.31 -7.17
N HIS A 558 -4.80 16.36 -8.12
CA HIS A 558 -3.37 16.19 -7.88
C HIS A 558 -2.59 17.52 -7.80
N ALA A 559 -3.26 18.63 -7.46
CA ALA A 559 -2.61 19.94 -7.36
C ALA A 559 -1.47 20.00 -6.31
N SER A 560 -1.41 19.07 -5.36
CA SER A 560 -0.29 18.90 -4.42
C SER A 560 0.92 18.17 -5.02
N GLY A 561 0.85 17.74 -6.28
CA GLY A 561 1.86 16.93 -6.95
C GLY A 561 1.66 15.41 -6.80
N LEU A 562 2.46 14.67 -7.56
CA LEU A 562 2.58 13.21 -7.46
C LEU A 562 3.47 12.82 -6.26
N PRO A 563 3.43 11.56 -5.80
CA PRO A 563 4.36 11.05 -4.80
C PRO A 563 5.83 11.26 -5.21
N ASP A 564 6.64 11.77 -4.28
CA ASP A 564 8.08 11.96 -4.45
C ASP A 564 8.80 10.61 -4.29
N ASP A 565 9.55 10.17 -5.31
CA ASP A 565 10.24 8.88 -5.33
C ASP A 565 11.30 8.74 -4.21
N GLN A 566 11.87 9.84 -3.72
CA GLN A 566 12.82 9.80 -2.59
C GLN A 566 12.11 9.52 -1.27
N LYS A 567 10.88 10.01 -1.13
CA LYS A 567 10.05 9.78 0.06
C LYS A 567 9.26 8.47 -0.01
N TYR A 568 8.78 8.14 -1.20
CA TYR A 568 7.95 6.96 -1.46
C TYR A 568 8.65 6.03 -2.46
N PRO A 569 9.64 5.23 -2.01
CA PRO A 569 10.34 4.28 -2.87
C PRO A 569 9.42 3.16 -3.37
N ALA A 570 9.88 2.37 -4.33
CA ALA A 570 9.12 1.29 -4.98
C ALA A 570 8.56 0.21 -4.01
N SER A 571 9.03 0.19 -2.77
CA SER A 571 8.49 -0.66 -1.69
C SER A 571 7.21 -0.10 -1.03
N THR A 572 6.77 1.10 -1.41
CA THR A 572 5.56 1.75 -0.89
C THR A 572 4.41 1.68 -1.90
N TRP A 573 3.19 1.73 -1.40
CA TRP A 573 2.01 1.78 -2.25
C TRP A 573 1.86 3.10 -3.01
N GLU A 574 2.30 4.20 -2.43
CA GLU A 574 2.23 5.54 -3.03
C GLU A 574 3.00 5.61 -4.35
N SER A 575 4.12 4.89 -4.48
CA SER A 575 4.90 4.84 -5.73
C SER A 575 4.08 4.33 -6.92
N THR A 576 3.09 3.46 -6.68
CA THR A 576 2.22 2.93 -7.74
C THR A 576 1.36 4.01 -8.38
N ILE A 577 1.01 5.07 -7.65
CA ILE A 577 0.18 6.18 -8.17
C ILE A 577 0.92 6.93 -9.28
N THR A 578 2.22 7.15 -9.13
CA THR A 578 3.04 7.80 -10.16
C THR A 578 3.08 6.95 -11.44
N ILE A 579 3.25 5.63 -11.29
CA ILE A 579 3.25 4.69 -12.43
C ILE A 579 1.90 4.71 -13.14
N GLU A 580 0.80 4.62 -12.41
CA GLU A 580 -0.57 4.65 -12.94
C GLU A 580 -0.88 5.98 -13.63
N PHE A 581 -0.46 7.11 -13.06
CA PHE A 581 -0.66 8.43 -13.66
C PHE A 581 -0.03 8.51 -15.06
N TRP A 582 1.25 8.16 -15.20
CA TRP A 582 1.95 8.19 -16.49
C TRP A 582 1.41 7.15 -17.46
N SER A 583 0.99 5.98 -16.99
CA SER A 583 0.36 4.94 -17.80
C SER A 583 -0.95 5.44 -18.43
N HIS A 584 -1.82 6.04 -17.62
CA HIS A 584 -3.10 6.56 -18.12
C HIS A 584 -2.94 7.77 -19.04
N LEU A 585 -1.98 8.66 -18.76
CA LEU A 585 -1.64 9.78 -19.63
C LEU A 585 -1.16 9.28 -21.00
N THR A 586 -0.24 8.33 -21.00
CA THR A 586 0.27 7.68 -22.21
C THR A 586 -0.84 6.98 -22.99
N SER A 587 -1.72 6.27 -22.30
CA SER A 587 -2.86 5.56 -22.91
C SER A 587 -3.79 6.55 -23.63
N ARG A 588 -4.15 7.68 -23.00
CA ARG A 588 -4.96 8.73 -23.63
C ARG A 588 -4.27 9.30 -24.88
N ALA A 589 -3.00 9.65 -24.75
CA ALA A 589 -2.25 10.25 -25.83
C ALA A 589 -2.08 9.30 -27.03
N THR A 590 -1.78 8.02 -26.75
CA THR A 590 -1.67 6.98 -27.78
C THR A 590 -3.01 6.76 -28.50
N HIS A 591 -4.11 6.65 -27.74
CA HIS A 591 -5.44 6.47 -28.33
C HIS A 591 -5.83 7.65 -29.25
N LEU A 592 -5.54 8.89 -28.81
CA LEU A 592 -5.77 10.08 -29.63
C LEU A 592 -4.92 10.07 -30.91
N LEU A 593 -3.67 9.63 -30.83
CA LEU A 593 -2.78 9.43 -31.98
C LEU A 593 -3.37 8.43 -32.97
N ASP A 594 -3.84 7.27 -32.47
CA ASP A 594 -4.42 6.20 -33.29
C ASP A 594 -5.67 6.67 -34.02
N LEU A 595 -6.53 7.45 -33.36
CA LEU A 595 -7.69 8.06 -33.99
C LEU A 595 -7.30 9.03 -35.11
N CYS A 596 -6.29 9.89 -34.87
CA CYS A 596 -5.77 10.82 -35.89
C CYS A 596 -5.20 10.08 -37.11
N VAL A 597 -4.38 9.04 -36.87
CA VAL A 597 -3.76 8.24 -37.94
C VAL A 597 -4.81 7.47 -38.75
N SER A 598 -5.81 6.93 -38.09
CA SER A 598 -6.91 6.21 -38.75
C SER A 598 -7.79 7.15 -39.60
N SER A 599 -8.10 8.33 -39.10
CA SER A 599 -8.87 9.35 -39.82
C SER A 599 -8.11 9.89 -41.03
N GLU A 600 -6.78 10.09 -40.93
CA GLU A 600 -5.95 10.50 -42.07
C GLU A 600 -5.92 9.43 -43.18
N ARG A 601 -5.80 8.15 -42.82
CA ARG A 601 -5.83 7.01 -43.76
C ARG A 601 -7.17 6.88 -44.47
N ALA A 602 -8.28 7.20 -43.78
CA ALA A 602 -9.62 7.19 -44.36
C ALA A 602 -9.90 8.42 -45.25
N ASN A 603 -8.92 9.33 -45.42
CA ASN A 603 -9.04 10.59 -46.18
C ASN A 603 -10.18 11.51 -45.69
N ILE A 604 -10.52 11.42 -44.39
CA ILE A 604 -11.48 12.28 -43.72
C ILE A 604 -10.73 13.55 -43.28
N GLY A 605 -10.31 14.36 -44.29
CA GLY A 605 -9.51 15.58 -44.03
C GLY A 605 -10.39 16.66 -43.41
N SER A 606 -10.04 17.14 -42.24
CA SER A 606 -10.50 18.42 -41.67
C SER A 606 -9.49 18.97 -40.66
N ILE A 607 -9.45 20.29 -40.52
CA ILE A 607 -8.60 21.07 -39.59
C ILE A 607 -8.52 20.53 -38.15
N PRO A 608 -9.54 19.88 -37.57
CA PRO A 608 -9.48 19.30 -36.19
C PRO A 608 -8.37 18.28 -35.97
N ILE A 609 -7.94 17.53 -36.98
CA ILE A 609 -6.95 16.44 -36.81
C ILE A 609 -5.61 16.96 -36.35
N ILE A 610 -5.14 18.08 -36.91
CA ILE A 610 -3.80 18.62 -36.55
C ILE A 610 -3.75 19.08 -35.09
N ARG A 611 -4.83 19.65 -34.55
CA ARG A 611 -4.89 20.04 -33.14
C ARG A 611 -4.80 18.80 -32.22
N SER A 612 -5.59 17.78 -32.51
CA SER A 612 -5.57 16.52 -31.77
C SER A 612 -4.24 15.80 -31.86
N LEU A 613 -3.61 15.80 -33.06
CA LEU A 613 -2.29 15.22 -33.30
C LEU A 613 -1.19 15.96 -32.52
N THR A 614 -1.24 17.29 -32.50
CA THR A 614 -0.30 18.16 -31.79
C THR A 614 -0.41 17.88 -30.26
N GLU A 615 -1.62 17.86 -29.74
CA GLU A 615 -1.86 17.60 -28.31
C GLU A 615 -1.42 16.20 -27.90
N SER A 616 -1.75 15.17 -28.69
CA SER A 616 -1.30 13.80 -28.46
C SER A 616 0.22 13.71 -28.38
N THR A 617 0.92 14.30 -29.36
CA THR A 617 2.40 14.27 -29.42
C THR A 617 3.02 15.02 -28.24
N ALA A 618 2.45 16.16 -27.84
CA ALA A 618 2.92 16.93 -26.68
C ALA A 618 2.78 16.14 -25.35
N TRP A 619 1.69 15.43 -25.17
CA TRP A 619 1.48 14.62 -23.98
C TRP A 619 2.37 13.36 -23.95
N LEU A 620 2.65 12.76 -25.12
CA LEU A 620 3.66 11.68 -25.22
C LEU A 620 5.08 12.19 -24.90
N GLU A 621 5.42 13.42 -25.34
CA GLU A 621 6.71 14.05 -25.00
C GLU A 621 6.81 14.28 -23.48
N LEU A 622 5.76 14.83 -22.86
CA LEU A 622 5.69 15.04 -21.41
C LEU A 622 5.86 13.73 -20.64
N ALA A 623 5.15 12.68 -21.04
CA ALA A 623 5.25 11.36 -20.43
C ALA A 623 6.65 10.76 -20.59
N SER A 624 7.24 10.86 -21.78
CA SER A 624 8.59 10.33 -22.06
C SER A 624 9.68 11.04 -21.25
N ALA A 625 9.56 12.36 -21.06
CA ALA A 625 10.56 13.14 -20.34
C ALA A 625 10.50 12.94 -18.81
N ASN A 626 9.34 12.55 -18.28
CA ASN A 626 9.13 12.37 -16.84
C ASN A 626 9.02 10.90 -16.41
N SER A 627 9.14 9.95 -17.35
CA SER A 627 9.22 8.51 -17.03
C SER A 627 10.61 8.14 -16.53
N ASP A 628 10.69 7.09 -15.69
CA ASP A 628 11.96 6.58 -15.19
C ASP A 628 12.87 6.12 -16.35
N PRO A 629 14.07 6.71 -16.50
CA PRO A 629 15.00 6.34 -17.56
C PRO A 629 15.47 4.88 -17.49
N SER A 630 15.47 4.27 -16.31
CA SER A 630 15.86 2.86 -16.12
C SER A 630 14.81 1.89 -16.65
N ASN A 631 13.55 2.34 -16.78
CA ASN A 631 12.41 1.55 -17.23
C ASN A 631 11.72 2.15 -18.48
N GLU A 632 12.52 2.78 -19.36
CA GLU A 632 12.01 3.39 -20.59
C GLU A 632 11.13 2.42 -21.40
N ASN A 633 9.93 2.87 -21.76
CA ASN A 633 8.96 2.09 -22.54
C ASN A 633 9.21 2.29 -24.06
N PRO A 634 9.59 1.21 -24.79
CA PRO A 634 9.81 1.32 -26.24
C PRO A 634 8.56 1.73 -27.03
N ASP A 635 7.37 1.30 -26.60
CA ASP A 635 6.12 1.68 -27.28
C ASP A 635 5.81 3.16 -27.12
N LEU A 636 6.13 3.77 -25.98
CA LEU A 636 6.00 5.20 -25.77
C LEU A 636 6.90 5.98 -26.76
N LYS A 637 8.17 5.60 -26.89
CA LYS A 637 9.09 6.23 -27.86
C LYS A 637 8.68 6.00 -29.30
N LYS A 638 8.20 4.81 -29.63
CA LYS A 638 7.65 4.50 -30.96
C LYS A 638 6.50 5.46 -31.28
N ASN A 639 5.52 5.59 -30.41
CA ASN A 639 4.33 6.41 -30.61
C ASN A 639 4.66 7.89 -30.62
N LEU A 640 5.57 8.36 -29.77
CA LEU A 640 6.08 9.72 -29.79
C LEU A 640 6.73 10.08 -31.13
N GLY A 641 7.59 9.22 -31.66
CA GLY A 641 8.19 9.40 -32.97
C GLY A 641 7.17 9.37 -34.10
N LEU A 642 6.16 8.50 -34.04
CA LEU A 642 5.03 8.49 -34.96
C LEU A 642 4.30 9.84 -34.96
N GLY A 643 3.97 10.36 -33.74
CA GLY A 643 3.33 11.67 -33.61
C GLY A 643 4.07 12.78 -34.34
N TYR A 644 5.37 12.93 -34.08
CA TYR A 644 6.20 13.92 -34.79
C TYR A 644 6.25 13.68 -36.30
N MET A 645 6.35 12.42 -36.74
CA MET A 645 6.38 12.09 -38.17
C MET A 645 5.07 12.50 -38.86
N TYR A 646 3.92 12.22 -38.27
CA TYR A 646 2.62 12.60 -38.82
C TYR A 646 2.41 14.12 -38.79
N MET A 647 2.86 14.84 -37.76
CA MET A 647 2.85 16.31 -37.74
C MET A 647 3.64 16.89 -38.92
N VAL A 648 4.86 16.41 -39.19
CA VAL A 648 5.70 16.87 -40.28
C VAL A 648 5.06 16.58 -41.64
N ARG A 649 4.42 15.43 -41.79
CA ARG A 649 3.77 14.99 -43.04
C ARG A 649 2.45 15.67 -43.31
N ASN A 650 1.82 16.22 -42.29
CA ASN A 650 0.51 16.86 -42.45
C ASN A 650 0.59 18.06 -43.39
N HIS A 651 -0.17 18.00 -44.49
CA HIS A 651 -0.17 19.02 -45.56
C HIS A 651 -1.11 20.20 -45.28
N GLU A 652 -1.99 20.07 -44.25
CA GLU A 652 -2.97 21.12 -43.92
C GLU A 652 -2.31 22.40 -43.37
N LEU A 653 -1.14 22.24 -42.73
CA LEU A 653 -0.34 23.37 -42.28
C LEU A 653 0.77 23.68 -43.31
N GLY A 654 0.68 24.85 -43.92
CA GLY A 654 1.79 25.38 -44.71
C GLY A 654 3.07 25.57 -43.87
N PRO A 655 4.24 25.72 -44.47
CA PRO A 655 5.52 25.84 -43.76
C PRO A 655 5.57 27.03 -42.78
N ASN A 656 4.75 28.06 -42.99
CA ASN A 656 4.69 29.28 -42.17
C ASN A 656 3.41 29.32 -41.25
N SER A 657 2.60 28.28 -41.26
CA SER A 657 1.40 28.26 -40.39
C SER A 657 1.82 28.01 -38.93
N PRO A 658 1.23 28.72 -37.94
CA PRO A 658 1.54 28.47 -36.54
C PRO A 658 1.05 27.09 -36.13
N LEU A 659 1.82 26.41 -35.25
CA LEU A 659 1.40 25.19 -34.64
C LEU A 659 0.19 25.47 -33.70
N PRO A 660 -0.88 24.66 -33.72
CA PRO A 660 -1.97 24.83 -32.77
C PRO A 660 -1.47 24.86 -31.32
N PRO A 661 -1.97 25.76 -30.46
CA PRO A 661 -1.56 25.79 -29.05
C PRO A 661 -2.01 24.52 -28.36
N VAL A 662 -1.14 24.00 -27.49
CA VAL A 662 -1.45 22.90 -26.57
C VAL A 662 -1.75 23.52 -25.21
N GLU A 663 -2.90 23.19 -24.64
CA GLU A 663 -3.25 23.62 -23.29
C GLU A 663 -2.36 22.91 -22.28
N ASP A 664 -1.69 23.68 -21.42
CA ASP A 664 -0.92 23.13 -20.31
C ASP A 664 -1.86 22.80 -19.14
N THR A 665 -2.54 21.67 -19.24
CA THR A 665 -3.46 21.16 -18.20
C THR A 665 -2.75 20.94 -16.85
N PHE A 666 -1.43 20.84 -16.87
CA PHE A 666 -0.59 20.50 -15.72
C PHE A 666 0.36 21.63 -15.29
N GLY A 667 0.14 22.86 -15.75
CA GLY A 667 1.04 24.00 -15.50
C GLY A 667 1.32 24.30 -14.01
N ASN A 668 0.50 23.76 -13.10
CA ASN A 668 0.69 23.86 -11.65
C ASN A 668 1.41 22.64 -11.02
N PHE A 669 1.77 21.63 -11.83
CA PHE A 669 2.48 20.44 -11.34
C PHE A 669 3.99 20.69 -11.26
N SER A 670 4.59 20.17 -10.19
CA SER A 670 6.06 20.14 -10.04
C SER A 670 6.64 18.91 -10.73
N PHE A 671 6.48 18.80 -12.04
CA PHE A 671 7.19 17.78 -12.82
C PHE A 671 8.67 18.13 -12.96
N THR A 672 9.50 17.12 -13.19
CA THR A 672 10.94 17.31 -13.50
C THR A 672 11.10 18.15 -14.76
N HIS A 673 10.23 17.92 -15.74
CA HIS A 673 10.16 18.68 -16.98
C HIS A 673 8.71 19.12 -17.23
N SER A 674 8.48 20.42 -17.36
CA SER A 674 7.17 20.96 -17.71
C SER A 674 6.93 20.90 -19.21
N LEU A 675 5.67 20.98 -19.63
CA LEU A 675 5.35 21.03 -21.06
C LEU A 675 5.94 22.27 -21.73
N SER A 676 6.00 23.41 -21.04
CA SER A 676 6.62 24.65 -21.53
C SER A 676 8.12 24.51 -21.76
N ASP A 677 8.82 23.62 -21.05
CA ASP A 677 10.24 23.37 -21.23
C ASP A 677 10.52 22.44 -22.41
N LEU A 678 9.61 21.54 -22.69
CA LEU A 678 9.79 20.46 -23.69
C LEU A 678 9.21 20.80 -25.05
N TRP A 679 8.11 21.56 -25.07
CA TRP A 679 7.35 21.80 -26.31
C TRP A 679 7.85 23.00 -27.09
N TRP A 680 7.57 22.99 -28.39
CA TRP A 680 7.98 24.02 -29.29
C TRP A 680 7.41 25.39 -28.92
N SER A 681 8.27 26.42 -28.89
CA SER A 681 7.87 27.83 -28.87
C SER A 681 8.67 28.62 -29.95
N SER A 682 8.02 29.62 -30.57
CA SER A 682 8.65 30.45 -31.60
C SER A 682 9.88 31.17 -31.09
N ASP A 683 9.89 31.59 -29.83
CA ASP A 683 10.94 32.37 -29.21
C ASP A 683 12.20 31.52 -28.93
N MET A 684 12.03 30.25 -28.63
CA MET A 684 13.12 29.33 -28.31
C MET A 684 13.70 28.62 -29.54
N ASN A 685 12.89 28.39 -30.60
CA ASN A 685 13.26 27.51 -31.72
C ASN A 685 13.31 28.17 -33.09
N GLY A 686 13.31 29.50 -33.20
CA GLY A 686 13.57 30.23 -34.45
C GLY A 686 12.46 30.14 -35.50
N GLY A 687 11.21 29.90 -35.11
CA GLY A 687 10.04 30.07 -35.98
C GLY A 687 9.68 28.92 -36.92
N ASP A 688 10.52 27.87 -37.07
CA ASP A 688 10.23 26.71 -37.94
C ASP A 688 9.98 25.44 -37.16
N TRP A 689 8.72 25.22 -36.76
CA TRP A 689 8.29 24.07 -36.02
C TRP A 689 8.44 22.74 -36.80
N LYS A 690 8.36 22.74 -38.15
CA LYS A 690 8.52 21.52 -38.94
C LYS A 690 9.95 21.00 -38.88
N ASN A 691 10.94 21.88 -38.94
CA ASN A 691 12.35 21.53 -38.80
C ASN A 691 12.62 21.02 -37.37
N TRP A 692 12.06 21.67 -36.34
CA TRP A 692 12.15 21.22 -34.96
C TRP A 692 11.54 19.83 -34.82
N ALA A 693 10.29 19.61 -35.25
CA ALA A 693 9.60 18.32 -35.15
C ALA A 693 10.32 17.21 -35.96
N SER A 694 10.87 17.53 -37.13
CA SER A 694 11.67 16.59 -37.92
C SER A 694 12.96 16.18 -37.23
N LYS A 695 13.62 17.10 -36.50
CA LYS A 695 14.79 16.79 -35.69
C LYS A 695 14.38 15.90 -34.49
N ARG A 696 13.33 16.27 -33.75
CA ARG A 696 12.85 15.49 -32.60
C ARG A 696 12.47 14.07 -33.00
N TRP A 697 11.75 13.88 -34.09
CA TRP A 697 11.45 12.56 -34.62
C TRP A 697 12.70 11.68 -34.81
N LYS A 698 13.75 12.25 -35.48
CA LYS A 698 15.00 11.52 -35.72
C LYS A 698 15.74 11.20 -34.43
N ASP A 699 15.76 12.12 -33.48
CA ASP A 699 16.39 11.91 -32.16
C ASP A 699 15.67 10.80 -31.39
N VAL A 700 14.34 10.87 -31.26
CA VAL A 700 13.51 9.88 -30.53
C VAL A 700 13.63 8.47 -31.13
N TRP A 701 13.53 8.34 -32.46
CA TRP A 701 13.68 7.03 -33.11
C TRP A 701 15.12 6.55 -33.14
N GLY A 702 16.09 7.46 -33.19
CA GLY A 702 17.50 7.13 -33.03
C GLY A 702 17.78 6.51 -31.63
N ASP A 703 17.18 7.08 -30.59
CA ASP A 703 17.24 6.50 -29.23
C ASP A 703 16.52 5.15 -29.15
N LEU A 704 15.30 5.05 -29.68
CA LEU A 704 14.53 3.81 -29.73
C LEU A 704 15.33 2.65 -30.38
N ILE A 705 15.97 2.90 -31.52
CA ILE A 705 16.73 1.87 -32.24
C ILE A 705 17.94 1.37 -31.43
N ARG A 706 18.50 2.20 -30.55
CA ARG A 706 19.61 1.85 -29.66
C ARG A 706 19.16 1.01 -28.45
N MET A 707 17.88 1.01 -28.13
CA MET A 707 17.35 0.23 -26.99
C MET A 707 17.26 -1.27 -27.32
N ASP A 708 17.89 -2.12 -26.51
CA ASP A 708 17.79 -3.57 -26.69
C ASP A 708 16.35 -4.10 -26.58
N ARG A 709 15.56 -3.53 -25.69
CA ARG A 709 14.13 -3.87 -25.51
C ARG A 709 13.29 -3.58 -26.74
N ALA A 710 13.66 -2.59 -27.55
CA ALA A 710 12.93 -2.22 -28.76
C ALA A 710 13.00 -3.28 -29.86
N LYS A 711 14.02 -4.15 -29.85
CA LYS A 711 14.16 -5.26 -30.80
C LYS A 711 13.01 -6.28 -30.73
N GLY A 712 12.30 -6.31 -29.61
CA GLY A 712 11.09 -7.14 -29.40
C GLY A 712 9.80 -6.53 -29.94
N LEU A 713 9.80 -5.27 -30.41
CA LEU A 713 8.61 -4.64 -30.98
C LEU A 713 8.22 -5.31 -32.32
N PRO A 714 6.93 -5.62 -32.54
CA PRO A 714 6.46 -6.21 -33.80
C PRO A 714 6.83 -5.38 -35.05
N ASP A 715 6.84 -4.05 -34.91
CA ASP A 715 7.11 -3.10 -35.99
C ASP A 715 8.57 -2.66 -36.08
N PHE A 716 9.48 -3.19 -35.27
CA PHE A 716 10.87 -2.72 -35.20
C PHE A 716 11.60 -2.68 -36.54
N ALA A 717 11.49 -3.75 -37.34
CA ALA A 717 12.12 -3.81 -38.65
C ALA A 717 11.61 -2.70 -39.61
N LYS A 718 10.31 -2.39 -39.53
CA LYS A 718 9.70 -1.32 -40.33
C LYS A 718 10.17 0.05 -39.88
N ILE A 719 10.24 0.28 -38.57
CA ILE A 719 10.76 1.52 -37.96
C ILE A 719 12.20 1.74 -38.39
N LEU A 720 13.05 0.71 -38.28
CA LEU A 720 14.45 0.76 -38.69
C LEU A 720 14.60 1.10 -40.18
N SER A 721 13.83 0.45 -41.04
CA SER A 721 13.85 0.71 -42.49
C SER A 721 13.47 2.16 -42.81
N ILE A 722 12.42 2.69 -42.21
CA ILE A 722 12.00 4.09 -42.43
C ILE A 722 13.07 5.06 -41.90
N TYR A 723 13.62 4.79 -40.71
CA TYR A 723 14.67 5.63 -40.13
C TYR A 723 15.93 5.68 -40.99
N GLU A 724 16.40 4.54 -41.46
CA GLU A 724 17.56 4.43 -42.34
C GLU A 724 17.34 5.14 -43.70
N MET A 725 16.15 5.03 -44.28
CA MET A 725 15.79 5.67 -45.55
C MET A 725 15.88 7.20 -45.45
N VAL A 726 15.52 7.77 -44.30
CA VAL A 726 15.47 9.21 -44.08
C VAL A 726 16.80 9.79 -43.58
N THR A 727 17.61 8.98 -42.89
CA THR A 727 18.85 9.43 -42.23
C THR A 727 20.11 9.13 -43.03
N LYS A 728 20.10 8.10 -43.89
CA LYS A 728 21.22 7.82 -44.79
C LYS A 728 21.22 8.84 -45.92
N PRO A 729 22.36 9.52 -46.23
CA PRO A 729 22.46 10.41 -47.37
C PRO A 729 22.17 9.61 -48.65
N SER A 730 21.25 10.12 -49.50
CA SER A 730 21.03 9.57 -50.83
C SER A 730 22.36 9.62 -51.58
N VAL A 731 22.96 8.47 -51.87
CA VAL A 731 24.05 8.36 -52.83
C VAL A 731 23.44 8.75 -54.18
N ARG A 732 23.61 10.02 -54.57
CA ARG A 732 23.37 10.43 -55.95
C ARG A 732 24.35 9.62 -56.82
N THR A 733 23.85 8.59 -57.47
CA THR A 733 24.52 8.00 -58.61
C THR A 733 24.44 9.03 -59.74
N ASP A 734 25.48 9.84 -59.84
CA ASP A 734 25.72 10.63 -61.03
C ASP A 734 25.98 9.65 -62.20
N SER A 735 24.92 9.24 -62.88
CA SER A 735 25.02 8.61 -64.19
C SER A 735 25.05 9.65 -65.25
N SER A 736 26.15 10.44 -65.28
CA SER A 736 26.55 11.27 -66.48
C SER A 736 27.97 10.88 -66.87
N ALA A 737 28.07 9.73 -67.55
CA ALA A 737 29.28 9.40 -68.32
C ALA A 737 28.85 9.09 -69.75
N GLY A 738 28.89 10.10 -70.60
CA GLY A 738 29.50 10.15 -71.87
C GLY A 738 29.15 9.11 -72.94
N SER A 739 28.12 9.37 -73.72
CA SER A 739 28.17 8.88 -75.11
C SER A 739 29.15 9.78 -75.92
N LYS A 740 30.29 9.23 -76.31
CA LYS A 740 31.07 9.67 -77.49
C LYS A 740 31.40 8.42 -78.29
N ALA A 741 30.80 8.48 -79.48
CA ALA A 741 31.32 8.11 -80.84
C ALA A 741 32.03 6.74 -80.97
N VAL A 742 31.56 5.87 -81.75
CA VAL A 742 31.81 5.68 -83.19
C VAL A 742 30.71 4.78 -83.71
#